data_2a0ad0efdfd84d10bb6a048ac24186c2
#
_entry.id   2a0ad0efdfd84d10bb6a048ac24186c2
#
_cell.length_a   1.000
_cell.length_b   1.000
_cell.length_c   1.000
_cell.angle_alpha   90.00
_cell.angle_beta   90.00
_cell.angle_gamma   90.00
#
_symmetry.space_group_name_H-M   'P 1'
#
loop_
_entity.id
_entity.type
_entity.pdbx_description
1 polymer ?
#
loop_
_entity_poly.entity_id
_entity_poly.type
_entity_poly.pdbx_seq_one_letter_code
_entity_poly.pdbx_strand_id
1 'polypeptide(L)'
;MVTYKLNNEIISEHDFCLKCRQTPISGKNYYQCAMSFDIETTSYRNNHGEKRGTMYIWQFAFSYDNDIYYIYGRTWKEWEYVIRVLRYQFELGKKKLIIYVHNLGFEFQWIYTHMYMTKIFARKPRHPIYIESNGLIFRCSYFLSNYSLRNLARERGYTSKEELDYSIKRLWCTPLTDEEISYCLVDVKIIVEYIKDEIKKNGTIEDIPLTSTGYARRYCLEYISSHENIQSYQAKIRDILPDTPELFNLMNEAYTGAFTHANRNHTGIVEENVYCKDYTSSYPAVMTRKRFPYRFRKADPTKLSTYILRGKAVLMKITFYGINAKSNHSILSLHKCATENPKVDNGRIISADELTTNITDLDYDIINKFYSIKRKPKVHILYVADYRYLPKNLIMSILELYKMKTTLKDVIGKEEPYLRAKELINSVYGMSVTNPLNDEIMFNYGEWDTIPTDTTEGLEKYRKGRKIFTAYQWGVWVTAWARWELLNTVYRIGNDVIYCDTDSIKCLNEHKEIFDSENERIMKENKEVMEYYDIDEEFFNPKTIENKVKTLGLWDTEPMYRYFKTLGAKRYCFSYEDDYFIKKQSKLGTDYNFFITVAGLSKESGKNSLIKQSLKYNVSPFDLFDFENTNISNNYCMEVPPEDSGKSAFSYHSTAFKELAVDYLGNKCTVEESSFVHAEPIAFSLSIAEQYKLLLKTVRVDIATGGICSNKNTKLRKVGDKNWAKRS
;
A
#
# COMPACT_ATOMS: atom_id res chain seq x y z
N MET A 1 20.08 -25.75 24.48
CA MET A 1 21.02 -26.42 23.56
C MET A 1 20.51 -26.18 22.13
N VAL A 2 21.41 -25.80 21.24
CA VAL A 2 21.06 -25.61 19.83
C VAL A 2 20.71 -26.95 19.19
N THR A 3 19.62 -26.99 18.44
CA THR A 3 19.18 -28.18 17.71
C THR A 3 19.34 -27.95 16.22
N TYR A 4 19.91 -28.97 15.55
CA TYR A 4 20.06 -28.99 14.09
C TYR A 4 19.18 -30.12 13.55
N LYS A 5 18.41 -29.83 12.49
CA LYS A 5 17.54 -30.81 11.82
C LYS A 5 17.78 -30.79 10.29
N LEU A 6 17.67 -31.95 9.68
CA LEU A 6 17.50 -32.12 8.24
C LEU A 6 16.07 -32.61 8.01
N ASN A 7 15.24 -31.78 7.40
CA ASN A 7 13.80 -32.01 7.30
C ASN A 7 13.21 -32.29 8.72
N ASN A 8 12.87 -33.51 9.02
CA ASN A 8 12.31 -33.88 10.34
C ASN A 8 13.31 -34.64 11.27
N GLU A 9 14.53 -34.93 10.79
CA GLU A 9 15.52 -35.70 11.53
C GLU A 9 16.55 -34.83 12.23
N ILE A 10 16.92 -35.14 13.46
CA ILE A 10 17.99 -34.47 14.19
C ILE A 10 19.33 -34.87 13.61
N ILE A 11 20.17 -33.92 13.29
CA ILE A 11 21.53 -34.13 12.76
C ILE A 11 22.58 -33.51 13.69
N SER A 12 23.85 -33.84 13.46
CA SER A 12 24.93 -33.19 14.20
C SER A 12 25.24 -31.79 13.67
N GLU A 13 25.81 -30.94 14.53
CA GLU A 13 26.36 -29.64 14.11
C GLU A 13 27.44 -29.81 13.00
N HIS A 14 28.23 -30.91 13.10
CA HIS A 14 29.27 -31.22 12.13
C HIS A 14 28.68 -31.41 10.72
N ASP A 15 27.61 -32.19 10.61
CA ASP A 15 26.96 -32.46 9.31
C ASP A 15 26.35 -31.18 8.71
N PHE A 16 25.75 -30.33 9.54
CA PHE A 16 25.29 -29.01 9.11
C PHE A 16 26.46 -28.14 8.60
N CYS A 17 27.55 -28.07 9.36
CA CYS A 17 28.74 -27.28 8.99
C CYS A 17 29.38 -27.74 7.68
N LEU A 18 29.37 -29.04 7.39
CA LEU A 18 29.84 -29.56 6.09
C LEU A 18 29.03 -28.97 4.94
N LYS A 19 27.71 -28.87 5.06
CA LYS A 19 26.84 -28.30 4.01
C LYS A 19 27.07 -26.79 3.83
N CYS A 20 27.29 -26.07 4.91
CA CYS A 20 27.68 -24.67 4.83
C CYS A 20 28.94 -24.46 3.96
N ARG A 21 29.98 -25.28 4.17
CA ARG A 21 31.24 -25.20 3.41
C ARG A 21 31.08 -25.62 1.95
N GLN A 22 30.18 -26.54 1.66
CA GLN A 22 29.89 -27.04 0.31
C GLN A 22 29.01 -26.09 -0.52
N THR A 23 28.44 -25.04 0.11
CA THR A 23 27.52 -24.12 -0.56
C THR A 23 28.22 -23.38 -1.69
N PRO A 24 27.66 -23.36 -2.91
CA PRO A 24 28.24 -22.68 -4.05
C PRO A 24 28.34 -21.16 -3.84
N ILE A 25 29.26 -20.51 -4.55
CA ILE A 25 29.48 -19.07 -4.50
C ILE A 25 29.27 -18.49 -5.88
N SER A 26 28.61 -17.33 -5.96
CA SER A 26 28.51 -16.54 -7.20
C SER A 26 29.83 -15.82 -7.51
N GLY A 27 29.95 -15.35 -8.75
CA GLY A 27 31.10 -14.55 -9.20
C GLY A 27 31.34 -13.25 -8.42
N LYS A 28 30.37 -12.79 -7.60
CA LYS A 28 30.48 -11.58 -6.76
C LYS A 28 30.68 -11.90 -5.28
N ASN A 29 31.15 -13.08 -4.95
CA ASN A 29 31.42 -13.54 -3.58
C ASN A 29 30.18 -13.72 -2.67
N TYR A 30 28.99 -14.01 -3.24
CA TYR A 30 27.79 -14.34 -2.48
C TYR A 30 27.55 -15.85 -2.48
N TYR A 31 27.19 -16.41 -1.33
CA TYR A 31 26.75 -17.80 -1.24
C TYR A 31 25.39 -17.98 -1.91
N GLN A 32 25.30 -18.97 -2.83
CA GLN A 32 24.09 -19.26 -3.60
C GLN A 32 23.18 -20.24 -2.84
N CYS A 33 22.52 -19.77 -1.80
CA CYS A 33 21.57 -20.54 -1.03
C CYS A 33 20.42 -19.67 -0.55
N ALA A 34 19.25 -20.27 -0.38
CA ALA A 34 18.16 -19.62 0.32
C ALA A 34 18.32 -19.87 1.82
N MET A 35 18.42 -18.83 2.60
CA MET A 35 18.46 -18.88 4.05
C MET A 35 17.49 -17.88 4.65
N SER A 36 16.79 -18.26 5.71
CA SER A 36 15.84 -17.42 6.43
C SER A 36 16.06 -17.47 7.92
N PHE A 37 15.54 -16.45 8.61
CA PHE A 37 15.58 -16.31 10.07
C PHE A 37 14.26 -15.73 10.56
N ASP A 38 13.82 -16.19 11.73
CA ASP A 38 12.63 -15.68 12.41
C ASP A 38 12.74 -15.94 13.92
N ILE A 39 11.91 -15.25 14.72
CA ILE A 39 11.80 -15.44 16.17
C ILE A 39 10.35 -15.48 16.61
N GLU A 40 10.08 -16.25 17.68
CA GLU A 40 8.79 -16.18 18.36
C GLU A 40 8.96 -15.55 19.74
N THR A 41 8.00 -14.72 20.09
CA THR A 41 8.04 -13.92 21.32
C THR A 41 6.75 -14.09 22.13
N THR A 42 6.85 -13.87 23.42
CA THR A 42 5.69 -13.81 24.32
C THR A 42 5.67 -12.47 25.05
N SER A 43 4.48 -11.98 25.36
CA SER A 43 4.29 -10.79 26.18
C SER A 43 3.59 -11.15 27.48
N TYR A 44 4.04 -10.58 28.60
CA TYR A 44 3.42 -10.80 29.91
C TYR A 44 3.53 -9.55 30.79
N ARG A 45 2.78 -9.50 31.87
CA ARG A 45 2.96 -8.51 32.94
C ARG A 45 3.78 -9.14 34.07
N ASN A 46 4.80 -8.39 34.51
CA ASN A 46 5.59 -8.80 35.66
C ASN A 46 4.85 -8.54 36.97
N ASN A 47 5.46 -8.91 38.11
CA ASN A 47 4.86 -8.73 39.45
C ASN A 47 4.61 -7.25 39.84
N HIS A 48 5.19 -6.29 39.11
CA HIS A 48 4.96 -4.85 39.27
C HIS A 48 3.89 -4.31 38.31
N GLY A 49 3.23 -5.18 37.54
CA GLY A 49 2.24 -4.79 36.52
C GLY A 49 2.82 -4.26 35.21
N GLU A 50 4.15 -4.20 35.12
CA GLU A 50 4.83 -3.70 33.93
C GLU A 50 4.79 -4.74 32.80
N LYS A 51 4.58 -4.29 31.59
CA LYS A 51 4.53 -5.15 30.43
C LYS A 51 5.96 -5.50 29.97
N ARG A 52 6.20 -6.77 29.74
CA ARG A 52 7.47 -7.34 29.30
C ARG A 52 7.24 -8.18 28.04
N GLY A 53 8.18 -8.14 27.13
CA GLY A 53 8.26 -9.03 25.97
C GLY A 53 9.57 -9.82 26.04
N THR A 54 9.53 -11.11 25.71
CA THR A 54 10.74 -11.94 25.65
C THR A 54 10.66 -12.92 24.49
N MET A 55 11.81 -13.17 23.88
CA MET A 55 11.97 -14.23 22.89
C MET A 55 12.00 -15.59 23.59
N TYR A 56 11.25 -16.57 23.07
CA TYR A 56 11.27 -17.93 23.62
C TYR A 56 11.81 -18.99 22.67
N ILE A 57 11.89 -18.70 21.37
CA ILE A 57 12.55 -19.52 20.35
C ILE A 57 13.01 -18.64 19.19
N TRP A 58 14.18 -18.91 18.67
CA TRP A 58 14.68 -18.39 17.40
C TRP A 58 14.97 -19.54 16.46
N GLN A 59 14.77 -19.34 15.16
CA GLN A 59 14.95 -20.36 14.14
C GLN A 59 15.58 -19.82 12.86
N PHE A 60 16.39 -20.67 12.21
CA PHE A 60 16.88 -20.50 10.86
C PHE A 60 16.46 -21.68 10.01
N ALA A 61 16.22 -21.45 8.72
CA ALA A 61 16.18 -22.48 7.70
C ALA A 61 17.20 -22.19 6.62
N PHE A 62 17.83 -23.22 6.09
CA PHE A 62 18.90 -23.16 5.11
C PHE A 62 18.68 -24.21 4.05
N SER A 63 18.67 -23.84 2.76
CA SER A 63 18.55 -24.79 1.65
C SER A 63 19.92 -25.19 1.10
N TYR A 64 20.12 -26.49 0.98
CA TYR A 64 21.25 -27.06 0.25
C TYR A 64 20.72 -28.16 -0.66
N ASP A 65 21.01 -28.09 -1.96
CA ASP A 65 20.38 -28.92 -2.99
C ASP A 65 18.84 -28.87 -2.90
N ASN A 66 18.19 -30.02 -2.69
CA ASN A 66 16.75 -30.15 -2.54
C ASN A 66 16.29 -30.17 -1.07
N ASP A 67 17.21 -30.23 -0.12
CA ASP A 67 16.94 -30.37 1.30
C ASP A 67 16.85 -29.03 1.99
N ILE A 68 16.13 -28.99 3.12
CA ILE A 68 16.05 -27.87 4.03
C ILE A 68 16.59 -28.28 5.40
N TYR A 69 17.61 -27.56 5.83
CA TYR A 69 18.24 -27.69 7.14
C TYR A 69 17.69 -26.65 8.08
N TYR A 70 17.34 -27.02 9.31
CA TYR A 70 16.85 -26.10 10.32
C TYR A 70 17.83 -26.03 11.47
N ILE A 71 17.93 -24.84 12.06
CA ILE A 71 18.65 -24.60 13.30
C ILE A 71 17.71 -23.80 14.21
N TYR A 72 17.55 -24.23 15.44
CA TYR A 72 16.80 -23.44 16.40
C TYR A 72 17.37 -23.56 17.82
N GLY A 73 17.09 -22.57 18.62
CA GLY A 73 17.48 -22.51 20.02
C GLY A 73 16.56 -21.60 20.81
N ARG A 74 16.83 -21.52 22.13
CA ARG A 74 15.92 -20.93 23.09
C ARG A 74 16.46 -19.66 23.78
N THR A 75 17.75 -19.32 23.59
CA THR A 75 18.41 -18.21 24.25
C THR A 75 19.26 -17.40 23.29
N TRP A 76 19.47 -16.12 23.62
CA TRP A 76 20.35 -15.23 22.82
C TRP A 76 21.81 -15.70 22.82
N LYS A 77 22.29 -16.31 23.91
CA LYS A 77 23.65 -16.90 23.95
C LYS A 77 23.84 -18.01 22.92
N GLU A 78 22.84 -18.84 22.73
CA GLU A 78 22.83 -19.88 21.69
C GLU A 78 22.77 -19.25 20.30
N TRP A 79 21.96 -18.20 20.11
CA TRP A 79 21.90 -17.45 18.87
C TRP A 79 23.26 -16.83 18.49
N GLU A 80 23.91 -16.15 19.44
CA GLU A 80 25.24 -15.58 19.24
C GLU A 80 26.28 -16.66 18.91
N TYR A 81 26.17 -17.82 19.51
CA TYR A 81 27.01 -18.97 19.17
C TYR A 81 26.83 -19.37 17.71
N VAL A 82 25.57 -19.56 17.26
CA VAL A 82 25.26 -19.94 15.87
C VAL A 82 25.73 -18.84 14.89
N ILE A 83 25.56 -17.57 15.20
CA ILE A 83 26.11 -16.49 14.36
C ILE A 83 27.65 -16.60 14.22
N ARG A 84 28.37 -16.96 15.28
CA ARG A 84 29.83 -17.20 15.18
C ARG A 84 30.13 -18.42 14.32
N VAL A 85 29.38 -19.51 14.46
CA VAL A 85 29.51 -20.72 13.62
C VAL A 85 29.28 -20.35 12.16
N LEU A 86 28.18 -19.66 11.82
CA LEU A 86 27.89 -19.24 10.45
C LEU A 86 29.01 -18.36 9.87
N ARG A 87 29.49 -17.39 10.65
CA ARG A 87 30.61 -16.53 10.18
C ARG A 87 31.87 -17.32 9.84
N TYR A 88 32.18 -18.30 10.68
CA TYR A 88 33.36 -19.14 10.47
C TYR A 88 33.16 -20.09 9.28
N GLN A 89 32.05 -20.81 9.20
CA GLN A 89 31.78 -21.81 8.16
C GLN A 89 31.62 -21.20 6.76
N PHE A 90 31.01 -20.01 6.69
CA PHE A 90 30.84 -19.26 5.45
C PHE A 90 32.00 -18.26 5.18
N GLU A 91 33.10 -18.29 5.93
CA GLU A 91 34.25 -17.37 5.75
C GLU A 91 33.85 -15.91 5.54
N LEU A 92 32.88 -15.42 6.34
CA LEU A 92 32.31 -14.09 6.16
C LEU A 92 33.37 -12.99 6.41
N GLY A 93 33.24 -11.87 5.68
CA GLY A 93 34.24 -10.80 5.64
C GLY A 93 34.83 -10.69 4.23
N LYS A 94 35.29 -11.81 3.65
CA LYS A 94 35.66 -11.91 2.23
C LYS A 94 34.50 -12.30 1.35
N LYS A 95 33.59 -13.12 1.87
CA LYS A 95 32.38 -13.64 1.25
C LYS A 95 31.14 -13.10 1.96
N LYS A 96 29.98 -13.17 1.32
CA LYS A 96 28.71 -12.64 1.84
C LYS A 96 27.64 -13.71 1.87
N LEU A 97 26.90 -13.75 2.98
CA LEU A 97 25.72 -14.61 3.16
C LEU A 97 24.48 -13.73 3.32
N ILE A 98 23.45 -14.00 2.51
CA ILE A 98 22.15 -13.30 2.60
C ILE A 98 21.16 -14.19 3.35
N ILE A 99 20.57 -13.64 4.40
CA ILE A 99 19.49 -14.26 5.19
C ILE A 99 18.25 -13.41 5.01
N TYR A 100 17.13 -14.03 4.66
CA TYR A 100 15.85 -13.34 4.52
C TYR A 100 15.03 -13.43 5.80
N VAL A 101 14.41 -12.31 6.16
CA VAL A 101 13.56 -12.15 7.35
C VAL A 101 12.23 -11.55 6.89
N HIS A 102 11.12 -12.11 7.36
CA HIS A 102 9.82 -11.55 6.99
C HIS A 102 9.41 -10.47 7.99
N ASN A 103 9.37 -9.20 7.52
CA ASN A 103 9.20 -8.01 8.36
C ASN A 103 10.41 -7.73 9.29
N LEU A 104 11.60 -7.67 8.70
CA LEU A 104 12.88 -7.41 9.38
C LEU A 104 12.85 -6.29 10.44
N GLY A 105 11.91 -5.36 10.34
CA GLY A 105 11.74 -4.28 11.33
C GLY A 105 11.39 -4.78 12.73
N PHE A 106 10.76 -5.96 12.85
CA PHE A 106 10.48 -6.59 14.14
C PHE A 106 11.74 -7.28 14.70
N GLU A 107 12.33 -8.19 13.95
CA GLU A 107 13.50 -8.96 14.39
C GLU A 107 14.71 -8.06 14.65
N PHE A 108 14.86 -6.97 13.86
CA PHE A 108 15.93 -6.01 14.04
C PHE A 108 15.98 -5.44 15.47
N GLN A 109 14.83 -5.14 16.08
CA GLN A 109 14.75 -4.57 17.43
C GLN A 109 15.25 -5.55 18.51
N TRP A 110 15.24 -6.84 18.22
CA TRP A 110 15.73 -7.88 19.13
C TRP A 110 17.21 -8.19 18.93
N ILE A 111 17.70 -8.16 17.68
CA ILE A 111 19.07 -8.62 17.36
C ILE A 111 20.12 -7.51 17.38
N TYR A 112 19.75 -6.22 17.31
CA TYR A 112 20.73 -5.15 17.17
C TYR A 112 21.68 -5.03 18.38
N THR A 113 21.27 -5.45 19.57
CA THR A 113 22.09 -5.46 20.78
C THR A 113 23.05 -6.66 20.84
N HIS A 114 22.78 -7.70 20.05
CA HIS A 114 23.57 -8.94 20.01
C HIS A 114 24.58 -9.00 18.87
N MET A 115 24.55 -8.01 17.97
CA MET A 115 25.42 -8.02 16.80
C MET A 115 25.75 -6.59 16.33
N TYR A 116 27.04 -6.30 16.14
CA TYR A 116 27.46 -5.00 15.59
C TYR A 116 27.03 -4.86 14.11
N MET A 117 26.31 -3.79 13.82
CA MET A 117 25.84 -3.46 12.48
C MET A 117 26.84 -2.57 11.76
N THR A 118 27.34 -3.02 10.60
CA THR A 118 28.25 -2.24 9.74
C THR A 118 27.51 -1.36 8.75
N LYS A 119 26.27 -1.74 8.39
CA LYS A 119 25.43 -0.99 7.46
C LYS A 119 23.96 -1.27 7.72
N ILE A 120 23.16 -0.20 7.69
CA ILE A 120 21.69 -0.27 7.78
C ILE A 120 21.11 0.54 6.63
N PHE A 121 20.14 -0.01 5.93
CA PHE A 121 19.39 0.69 4.90
C PHE A 121 17.90 0.63 5.21
N ALA A 122 17.34 1.79 5.50
CA ALA A 122 15.91 1.99 5.77
C ALA A 122 15.39 3.20 5.00
N ARG A 123 14.12 3.24 4.69
CA ARG A 123 13.43 4.41 4.11
C ARG A 123 12.59 5.17 5.13
N LYS A 124 12.34 4.57 6.27
CA LYS A 124 11.64 5.14 7.42
C LYS A 124 12.27 4.57 8.69
N PRO A 125 12.28 5.32 9.78
CA PRO A 125 12.66 4.80 11.09
C PRO A 125 11.93 3.49 11.40
N ARG A 126 12.63 2.54 11.97
CA ARG A 126 12.12 1.21 12.39
C ARG A 126 11.69 0.25 11.26
N HIS A 127 11.94 0.61 10.00
CA HIS A 127 11.63 -0.23 8.84
C HIS A 127 12.87 -0.49 7.97
N PRO A 128 13.89 -1.20 8.46
CA PRO A 128 15.06 -1.55 7.67
C PRO A 128 14.66 -2.48 6.50
N ILE A 129 15.21 -2.20 5.34
CA ILE A 129 15.07 -3.04 4.14
C ILE A 129 16.17 -4.09 4.13
N TYR A 130 17.39 -3.70 4.52
CA TYR A 130 18.47 -4.64 4.83
C TYR A 130 19.40 -4.07 5.91
N ILE A 131 20.08 -4.99 6.60
CA ILE A 131 21.17 -4.71 7.53
C ILE A 131 22.36 -5.61 7.20
N GLU A 132 23.57 -5.13 7.48
CA GLU A 132 24.80 -5.89 7.24
C GLU A 132 25.69 -5.85 8.50
N SER A 133 26.29 -7.01 8.79
CA SER A 133 27.27 -7.19 9.85
C SER A 133 28.44 -8.04 9.34
N ASN A 134 29.49 -7.38 8.85
CA ASN A 134 30.73 -8.05 8.38
C ASN A 134 30.47 -9.24 7.44
N GLY A 135 29.75 -9.01 6.33
CA GLY A 135 29.44 -10.02 5.32
C GLY A 135 28.18 -10.85 5.59
N LEU A 136 27.61 -10.79 6.79
CA LEU A 136 26.28 -11.33 7.08
C LEU A 136 25.23 -10.26 6.75
N ILE A 137 24.30 -10.55 5.84
CA ILE A 137 23.31 -9.59 5.36
C ILE A 137 21.90 -10.13 5.62
N PHE A 138 21.10 -9.43 6.41
CA PHE A 138 19.68 -9.71 6.55
C PHE A 138 18.89 -8.82 5.60
N ARG A 139 17.98 -9.39 4.80
CA ARG A 139 17.09 -8.70 3.86
C ARG A 139 15.64 -8.94 4.20
N CYS A 140 14.82 -7.92 4.10
CA CYS A 140 13.38 -8.03 4.35
C CYS A 140 12.66 -8.68 3.17
N SER A 141 12.07 -9.86 3.35
CA SER A 141 11.27 -10.54 2.34
C SER A 141 9.86 -9.95 2.18
N TYR A 142 9.34 -9.25 3.20
CA TYR A 142 8.06 -8.54 3.09
C TYR A 142 8.10 -7.43 2.02
N PHE A 143 9.16 -6.62 1.99
CA PHE A 143 9.30 -5.59 0.93
C PHE A 143 9.54 -6.19 -0.46
N LEU A 144 10.06 -7.41 -0.53
CA LEU A 144 10.28 -8.11 -1.78
C LEU A 144 8.98 -8.72 -2.33
N SER A 145 8.19 -9.40 -1.48
CA SER A 145 6.96 -10.08 -1.85
C SER A 145 5.73 -9.18 -1.83
N ASN A 146 5.70 -8.20 -0.93
CA ASN A 146 4.55 -7.35 -0.62
C ASN A 146 3.30 -8.12 -0.13
N TYR A 147 3.49 -9.34 0.39
CA TYR A 147 2.46 -10.21 0.96
C TYR A 147 2.73 -10.48 2.44
N SER A 148 1.68 -10.72 3.24
CA SER A 148 1.86 -11.38 4.54
C SER A 148 2.34 -12.81 4.32
N LEU A 149 3.00 -13.40 5.32
CA LEU A 149 3.57 -14.75 5.21
C LEU A 149 2.50 -15.80 4.85
N ARG A 150 1.32 -15.74 5.49
CA ARG A 150 0.16 -16.60 5.16
C ARG A 150 -0.30 -16.43 3.71
N ASN A 151 -0.40 -15.20 3.22
CA ASN A 151 -0.79 -14.94 1.85
C ASN A 151 0.29 -15.37 0.85
N LEU A 152 1.57 -15.18 1.18
CA LEU A 152 2.68 -15.65 0.37
C LEU A 152 2.63 -17.17 0.20
N ALA A 153 2.43 -17.91 1.29
CA ALA A 153 2.30 -19.37 1.25
C ALA A 153 1.12 -19.81 0.38
N ARG A 154 -0.06 -19.20 0.58
CA ARG A 154 -1.26 -19.54 -0.18
C ARG A 154 -1.13 -19.24 -1.67
N GLU A 155 -0.71 -18.03 -2.03
CA GLU A 155 -0.64 -17.57 -3.42
C GLU A 155 0.44 -18.30 -4.23
N ARG A 156 1.44 -18.86 -3.56
CA ARG A 156 2.54 -19.59 -4.18
C ARG A 156 2.41 -21.12 -4.07
N GLY A 157 1.39 -21.61 -3.35
CA GLY A 157 1.20 -23.05 -3.13
C GLY A 157 2.27 -23.69 -2.26
N TYR A 158 2.89 -22.91 -1.36
CA TYR A 158 3.87 -23.41 -0.40
C TYR A 158 3.19 -24.07 0.82
N THR A 159 3.99 -24.56 1.76
CA THR A 159 3.51 -25.12 3.03
C THR A 159 2.55 -24.13 3.72
N SER A 160 1.38 -24.58 4.14
CA SER A 160 0.39 -23.71 4.81
C SER A 160 0.86 -23.37 6.21
N LYS A 161 0.64 -22.11 6.62
CA LYS A 161 0.87 -21.67 7.99
C LYS A 161 -0.30 -22.10 8.86
N GLU A 162 0.01 -22.82 9.95
CA GLU A 162 -0.93 -23.20 11.02
C GLU A 162 -1.22 -22.02 11.96
N GLU A 163 -2.03 -22.22 12.99
CA GLU A 163 -2.33 -21.21 14.00
C GLU A 163 -1.74 -21.62 15.34
N LEU A 164 -1.06 -20.69 16.00
CA LEU A 164 -0.51 -20.85 17.34
C LEU A 164 -1.33 -19.98 18.32
N ASP A 165 -1.64 -20.52 19.49
CA ASP A 165 -2.26 -19.70 20.55
C ASP A 165 -1.21 -18.79 21.21
N TYR A 166 -1.23 -17.52 20.84
CA TYR A 166 -0.34 -16.49 21.37
C TYR A 166 -0.76 -15.98 22.77
N SER A 167 -1.90 -16.39 23.31
CA SER A 167 -2.31 -16.06 24.67
C SER A 167 -1.53 -16.85 25.72
N ILE A 168 -0.93 -17.98 25.34
CA ILE A 168 -0.14 -18.83 26.20
C ILE A 168 1.24 -18.23 26.45
N LYS A 169 1.58 -18.02 27.72
CA LYS A 169 2.89 -17.50 28.14
C LYS A 169 3.98 -18.56 28.03
N ARG A 170 4.77 -18.51 26.96
CA ARG A 170 5.94 -19.36 26.74
C ARG A 170 7.22 -18.61 27.07
N LEU A 171 8.15 -19.25 27.78
CA LEU A 171 9.46 -18.72 28.10
C LEU A 171 10.54 -19.62 27.48
N TRP A 172 11.79 -19.22 27.50
CA TRP A 172 12.88 -20.03 26.97
C TRP A 172 13.02 -21.39 27.70
N CYS A 173 12.55 -21.52 28.94
CA CYS A 173 12.55 -22.75 29.72
C CYS A 173 11.29 -23.61 29.50
N THR A 174 10.25 -23.11 28.86
CA THR A 174 9.01 -23.84 28.60
C THR A 174 9.26 -24.98 27.61
N PRO A 175 8.97 -26.25 27.95
CA PRO A 175 8.98 -27.31 26.95
C PRO A 175 8.01 -27.02 25.83
N LEU A 176 8.47 -27.08 24.58
CA LEU A 176 7.61 -26.95 23.40
C LEU A 176 7.26 -28.33 22.88
N THR A 177 6.02 -28.48 22.40
CA THR A 177 5.59 -29.71 21.71
C THR A 177 6.19 -29.79 20.30
N ASP A 178 6.16 -30.97 19.69
CA ASP A 178 6.63 -31.12 18.30
C ASP A 178 5.79 -30.29 17.31
N GLU A 179 4.49 -30.13 17.59
CA GLU A 179 3.58 -29.28 16.81
C GLU A 179 3.97 -27.80 16.92
N GLU A 180 4.28 -27.31 18.12
CA GLU A 180 4.73 -25.93 18.35
C GLU A 180 6.08 -25.66 17.67
N ILE A 181 7.01 -26.59 17.73
CA ILE A 181 8.30 -26.50 17.02
C ILE A 181 8.05 -26.52 15.51
N SER A 182 7.19 -27.41 15.01
CA SER A 182 6.84 -27.50 13.59
C SER A 182 6.24 -26.19 13.10
N TYR A 183 5.34 -25.57 13.87
CA TYR A 183 4.78 -24.26 13.59
C TYR A 183 5.88 -23.20 13.35
N CYS A 184 6.83 -23.09 14.30
CA CYS A 184 7.92 -22.11 14.20
C CYS A 184 8.82 -22.38 12.97
N LEU A 185 9.08 -23.63 12.64
CA LEU A 185 9.91 -24.02 11.50
C LEU A 185 9.22 -23.78 10.14
N VAL A 186 7.88 -23.82 10.10
CA VAL A 186 7.10 -23.54 8.89
C VAL A 186 7.30 -22.09 8.42
N ASP A 187 7.39 -21.12 9.32
CA ASP A 187 7.56 -19.72 8.96
C ASP A 187 8.87 -19.47 8.19
N VAL A 188 9.97 -20.03 8.69
CA VAL A 188 11.26 -19.93 7.98
C VAL A 188 11.30 -20.79 6.72
N LYS A 189 10.57 -21.92 6.68
CA LYS A 189 10.46 -22.78 5.50
C LYS A 189 9.79 -22.06 4.33
N ILE A 190 8.65 -21.38 4.57
CA ILE A 190 7.93 -20.61 3.54
C ILE A 190 8.88 -19.59 2.86
N ILE A 191 9.70 -18.91 3.64
CA ILE A 191 10.65 -17.93 3.11
C ILE A 191 11.76 -18.60 2.31
N VAL A 192 12.29 -19.74 2.77
CA VAL A 192 13.29 -20.50 2.01
C VAL A 192 12.73 -20.96 0.67
N GLU A 193 11.50 -21.51 0.63
CA GLU A 193 10.83 -21.94 -0.61
C GLU A 193 10.67 -20.75 -1.57
N TYR A 194 10.21 -19.60 -1.05
CA TYR A 194 10.08 -18.37 -1.84
C TYR A 194 11.43 -17.89 -2.42
N ILE A 195 12.48 -17.86 -1.62
CA ILE A 195 13.79 -17.38 -2.06
C ILE A 195 14.45 -18.38 -3.03
N LYS A 196 14.22 -19.70 -2.90
CA LYS A 196 14.64 -20.69 -3.91
C LYS A 196 14.02 -20.37 -5.27
N ASP A 197 12.74 -20.09 -5.32
CA ASP A 197 12.06 -19.68 -6.56
C ASP A 197 12.63 -18.37 -7.10
N GLU A 198 12.89 -17.40 -6.24
CA GLU A 198 13.47 -16.12 -6.65
C GLU A 198 14.92 -16.27 -7.17
N ILE A 199 15.76 -17.14 -6.58
CA ILE A 199 17.09 -17.48 -7.11
C ILE A 199 16.96 -18.11 -8.50
N LYS A 200 16.06 -19.09 -8.66
CA LYS A 200 15.80 -19.73 -9.95
C LYS A 200 15.40 -18.73 -11.05
N LYS A 201 14.56 -17.75 -10.70
CA LYS A 201 14.09 -16.71 -11.63
C LYS A 201 15.16 -15.67 -11.98
N ASN A 202 16.01 -15.30 -11.04
CA ASN A 202 16.98 -14.23 -11.20
C ASN A 202 18.38 -14.75 -11.56
N GLY A 203 18.63 -16.07 -11.52
CA GLY A 203 19.91 -16.71 -11.76
C GLY A 203 20.81 -16.71 -10.54
N THR A 204 20.93 -15.60 -9.82
CA THR A 204 21.76 -15.49 -8.61
C THR A 204 21.03 -14.79 -7.47
N ILE A 205 21.45 -15.07 -6.23
CA ILE A 205 20.83 -14.48 -5.04
C ILE A 205 21.06 -12.95 -4.94
N GLU A 206 22.20 -12.47 -5.41
CA GLU A 206 22.50 -11.04 -5.43
C GLU A 206 21.68 -10.26 -6.44
N ASP A 207 21.22 -10.90 -7.51
CA ASP A 207 20.39 -10.27 -8.54
C ASP A 207 18.91 -10.15 -8.12
N ILE A 208 18.52 -10.75 -6.99
CA ILE A 208 17.20 -10.54 -6.42
C ILE A 208 17.09 -9.09 -5.93
N PRO A 209 16.13 -8.29 -6.44
CA PRO A 209 15.91 -6.91 -5.96
C PRO A 209 15.58 -6.85 -4.47
N LEU A 210 15.83 -5.70 -3.85
CA LEU A 210 15.47 -5.48 -2.45
C LEU A 210 13.97 -5.31 -2.21
N THR A 211 13.22 -4.93 -3.25
CA THR A 211 11.79 -4.64 -3.15
C THR A 211 11.06 -5.07 -4.42
N SER A 212 9.75 -5.31 -4.34
CA SER A 212 8.89 -5.63 -5.49
C SER A 212 8.98 -4.59 -6.62
N THR A 213 9.07 -3.30 -6.28
CA THR A 213 9.24 -2.23 -7.28
C THR A 213 10.57 -2.31 -8.05
N GLY A 214 11.58 -2.98 -7.47
CA GLY A 214 12.85 -3.23 -8.15
C GLY A 214 12.70 -4.13 -9.38
N TYR A 215 11.76 -5.07 -9.36
CA TYR A 215 11.42 -5.91 -10.49
C TYR A 215 10.81 -5.12 -11.65
N ALA A 216 9.85 -4.24 -11.34
CA ALA A 216 9.22 -3.41 -12.37
C ALA A 216 10.23 -2.46 -13.03
N ARG A 217 11.16 -1.89 -12.22
CA ARG A 217 12.25 -1.08 -12.77
C ARG A 217 13.15 -1.88 -13.71
N ARG A 218 13.53 -3.09 -13.31
CA ARG A 218 14.35 -3.97 -14.13
C ARG A 218 13.64 -4.28 -15.44
N TYR A 219 12.38 -4.72 -15.37
CA TYR A 219 11.58 -5.05 -16.55
C TYR A 219 11.49 -3.88 -17.54
N CYS A 220 11.15 -2.68 -17.08
CA CYS A 220 11.07 -1.51 -17.96
C CYS A 220 12.44 -1.14 -18.56
N LEU A 221 13.52 -1.20 -17.79
CA LEU A 221 14.86 -0.90 -18.27
C LEU A 221 15.35 -1.94 -19.28
N GLU A 222 15.11 -3.22 -19.06
CA GLU A 222 15.44 -4.31 -19.99
C GLU A 222 14.65 -4.17 -21.29
N TYR A 223 13.34 -3.90 -21.19
CA TYR A 223 12.49 -3.65 -22.36
C TYR A 223 13.00 -2.46 -23.18
N ILE A 224 13.29 -1.33 -22.53
CA ILE A 224 13.81 -0.14 -23.20
C ILE A 224 15.17 -0.41 -23.85
N SER A 225 16.09 -1.08 -23.13
CA SER A 225 17.44 -1.34 -23.61
C SER A 225 17.50 -2.35 -24.77
N SER A 226 16.50 -3.22 -24.89
CA SER A 226 16.40 -4.15 -26.03
C SER A 226 15.88 -3.50 -27.31
N HIS A 227 15.26 -2.31 -27.22
CA HIS A 227 14.65 -1.61 -28.35
C HIS A 227 15.35 -0.29 -28.73
N GLU A 228 16.09 0.33 -27.80
CA GLU A 228 16.85 1.56 -28.07
C GLU A 228 18.10 1.65 -27.19
N ASN A 229 19.02 2.55 -27.55
CA ASN A 229 20.20 2.82 -26.74
C ASN A 229 19.79 3.44 -25.40
N ILE A 230 20.01 2.69 -24.31
CA ILE A 230 19.59 3.08 -22.96
C ILE A 230 20.26 4.38 -22.50
N GLN A 231 21.51 4.66 -22.90
CA GLN A 231 22.22 5.88 -22.52
C GLN A 231 21.59 7.11 -23.18
N SER A 232 21.22 6.99 -24.48
CA SER A 232 20.48 8.03 -25.21
C SER A 232 19.10 8.29 -24.59
N TYR A 233 18.36 7.20 -24.26
CA TYR A 233 17.09 7.31 -23.55
C TYR A 233 17.23 8.06 -22.23
N GLN A 234 18.18 7.64 -21.40
CA GLN A 234 18.43 8.27 -20.10
C GLN A 234 18.89 9.73 -20.21
N ALA A 235 19.65 10.09 -21.25
CA ALA A 235 20.04 11.47 -21.52
C ALA A 235 18.80 12.35 -21.78
N LYS A 236 17.85 11.86 -22.60
CA LYS A 236 16.56 12.55 -22.84
C LYS A 236 15.75 12.74 -21.56
N ILE A 237 15.73 11.71 -20.67
CA ILE A 237 15.04 11.84 -19.38
C ILE A 237 15.72 12.87 -18.48
N ARG A 238 17.07 12.87 -18.40
CA ARG A 238 17.82 13.84 -17.59
C ARG A 238 17.59 15.30 -18.03
N ASP A 239 17.39 15.54 -19.32
CA ASP A 239 17.13 16.88 -19.87
C ASP A 239 15.82 17.49 -19.37
N ILE A 240 14.85 16.67 -19.02
CA ILE A 240 13.52 17.11 -18.57
C ILE A 240 13.34 17.13 -17.06
N LEU A 241 14.28 16.57 -16.28
CA LEU A 241 14.18 16.57 -14.81
C LEU A 241 14.22 18.00 -14.26
N PRO A 242 13.57 18.25 -13.10
CA PRO A 242 13.65 19.55 -12.44
C PRO A 242 15.11 19.92 -12.17
N ASP A 243 15.44 21.17 -12.49
CA ASP A 243 16.80 21.72 -12.41
C ASP A 243 16.99 22.68 -11.23
N THR A 244 15.89 23.06 -10.57
CA THR A 244 15.91 23.97 -9.42
C THR A 244 15.13 23.42 -8.23
N PRO A 245 15.57 23.71 -6.98
CA PRO A 245 14.80 23.39 -5.78
C PRO A 245 13.39 23.96 -5.78
N GLU A 246 13.19 25.20 -6.27
CA GLU A 246 11.87 25.84 -6.35
C GLU A 246 10.90 24.99 -7.20
N LEU A 247 11.32 24.57 -8.38
CA LEU A 247 10.48 23.74 -9.27
C LEU A 247 10.18 22.38 -8.65
N PHE A 248 11.20 21.72 -8.08
CA PHE A 248 11.00 20.41 -7.45
C PHE A 248 10.05 20.48 -6.27
N ASN A 249 10.24 21.45 -5.37
CA ASN A 249 9.38 21.61 -4.19
C ASN A 249 7.94 21.92 -4.62
N LEU A 250 7.74 22.78 -5.61
CA LEU A 250 6.42 23.06 -6.16
C LEU A 250 5.74 21.79 -6.74
N MET A 251 6.49 20.93 -7.44
CA MET A 251 6.00 19.63 -7.92
C MET A 251 5.60 18.70 -6.77
N ASN A 252 6.44 18.61 -5.74
CA ASN A 252 6.22 17.75 -4.58
C ASN A 252 5.00 18.21 -3.76
N GLU A 253 4.82 19.51 -3.60
CA GLU A 253 3.66 20.09 -2.92
C GLU A 253 2.38 19.93 -3.75
N ALA A 254 2.45 20.08 -5.08
CA ALA A 254 1.32 19.88 -5.98
C ALA A 254 0.93 18.39 -6.14
N TYR A 255 1.86 17.46 -5.88
CA TYR A 255 1.55 16.05 -5.95
C TYR A 255 0.41 15.69 -4.99
N THR A 256 -0.66 15.16 -5.55
CA THR A 256 -1.81 14.64 -4.82
C THR A 256 -2.12 13.26 -5.35
N GLY A 257 -2.26 12.28 -4.46
CA GLY A 257 -2.56 10.89 -4.80
C GLY A 257 -3.97 10.70 -5.37
N ALA A 258 -4.44 9.48 -5.29
CA ALA A 258 -5.79 9.10 -5.69
C ALA A 258 -6.86 9.88 -4.92
N PHE A 259 -8.01 10.06 -5.56
CA PHE A 259 -9.17 10.68 -4.94
C PHE A 259 -10.12 9.62 -4.41
N THR A 260 -10.47 9.73 -3.14
CA THR A 260 -11.51 8.91 -2.49
C THR A 260 -12.49 9.85 -1.81
N HIS A 261 -13.79 9.64 -2.03
CA HIS A 261 -14.82 10.53 -1.50
C HIS A 261 -16.12 9.77 -1.26
N ALA A 262 -16.75 10.06 -0.12
CA ALA A 262 -18.13 9.66 0.18
C ALA A 262 -19.02 10.91 0.14
N ASN A 263 -20.13 10.83 -0.57
CA ASN A 263 -21.12 11.91 -0.57
C ASN A 263 -21.77 12.02 0.82
N ARG A 264 -21.62 13.17 1.44
CA ARG A 264 -22.08 13.42 2.80
C ARG A 264 -23.57 13.19 3.01
N ASN A 265 -24.40 13.35 1.94
CA ASN A 265 -25.85 13.13 2.04
C ASN A 265 -26.23 11.65 2.07
N HIS A 266 -25.33 10.77 1.67
CA HIS A 266 -25.50 9.32 1.63
C HIS A 266 -24.67 8.59 2.69
N THR A 267 -23.84 9.32 3.45
CA THR A 267 -22.99 8.74 4.48
C THR A 267 -23.80 8.26 5.68
N GLY A 268 -23.58 7.02 6.12
CA GLY A 268 -24.29 6.38 7.25
C GLY A 268 -25.67 5.82 6.91
N ILE A 269 -26.05 5.82 5.65
CA ILE A 269 -27.34 5.34 5.15
C ILE A 269 -27.11 4.06 4.37
N VAL A 270 -28.02 3.09 4.52
CA VAL A 270 -28.08 1.92 3.66
C VAL A 270 -28.81 2.31 2.37
N GLU A 271 -28.08 2.34 1.28
CA GLU A 271 -28.63 2.56 -0.07
C GLU A 271 -28.88 1.22 -0.75
N GLU A 272 -29.96 1.14 -1.52
CA GLU A 272 -30.36 -0.07 -2.24
C GLU A 272 -30.10 0.06 -3.74
N ASN A 273 -29.81 -1.08 -4.40
CA ASN A 273 -29.62 -1.17 -5.84
C ASN A 273 -28.57 -0.18 -6.38
N VAL A 274 -27.37 -0.24 -5.80
CA VAL A 274 -26.28 0.69 -6.12
C VAL A 274 -25.46 0.15 -7.28
N TYR A 275 -25.42 0.92 -8.36
CA TYR A 275 -24.63 0.61 -9.56
C TYR A 275 -23.15 0.88 -9.32
N CYS A 276 -22.31 -0.06 -9.77
CA CYS A 276 -20.87 0.03 -9.63
C CYS A 276 -20.21 0.04 -11.01
N LYS A 277 -19.37 1.04 -11.24
CA LYS A 277 -18.53 1.15 -12.44
C LYS A 277 -17.07 1.23 -12.01
N ASP A 278 -16.22 0.48 -12.69
CA ASP A 278 -14.79 0.40 -12.42
C ASP A 278 -13.97 0.70 -13.68
N TYR A 279 -12.88 1.41 -13.49
CA TYR A 279 -12.04 1.89 -14.57
C TYR A 279 -10.86 0.94 -14.78
N THR A 280 -10.81 0.29 -15.92
CA THR A 280 -9.83 -0.77 -16.19
C THR A 280 -8.38 -0.28 -16.15
N SER A 281 -7.66 -0.58 -15.08
CA SER A 281 -6.23 -0.25 -14.89
C SER A 281 -5.92 1.25 -15.06
N SER A 282 -6.51 2.10 -14.25
CA SER A 282 -6.51 3.57 -14.34
C SER A 282 -5.12 4.18 -14.60
N TYR A 283 -4.12 3.97 -13.74
CA TYR A 283 -2.80 4.58 -13.91
C TYR A 283 -2.08 4.12 -15.18
N PRO A 284 -1.99 2.80 -15.48
CA PRO A 284 -1.47 2.34 -16.77
C PRO A 284 -2.19 2.94 -17.96
N ALA A 285 -3.51 3.05 -17.89
CA ALA A 285 -4.31 3.62 -18.97
C ALA A 285 -3.97 5.09 -19.25
N VAL A 286 -3.85 5.93 -18.22
CA VAL A 286 -3.47 7.32 -18.42
C VAL A 286 -2.01 7.45 -18.87
N MET A 287 -1.09 6.60 -18.37
CA MET A 287 0.30 6.62 -18.80
C MET A 287 0.47 6.29 -20.28
N THR A 288 -0.37 5.43 -20.83
CA THR A 288 -0.25 5.00 -22.22
C THR A 288 -0.91 5.94 -23.22
N ARG A 289 -1.98 6.67 -22.85
CA ARG A 289 -2.75 7.48 -23.80
C ARG A 289 -2.69 8.99 -23.59
N LYS A 290 -2.35 9.46 -22.36
CA LYS A 290 -2.32 10.92 -22.10
C LYS A 290 -0.97 11.53 -22.46
N ARG A 291 -0.98 12.86 -22.58
CA ARG A 291 0.24 13.64 -22.79
C ARG A 291 0.72 14.19 -21.45
N PHE A 292 2.03 14.28 -21.30
CA PHE A 292 2.72 14.64 -20.07
C PHE A 292 3.63 15.85 -20.28
N PRO A 293 3.91 16.66 -19.22
CA PRO A 293 4.81 17.79 -19.34
C PRO A 293 6.22 17.34 -19.73
N TYR A 294 6.80 17.97 -20.74
CA TYR A 294 8.14 17.64 -21.19
C TYR A 294 9.18 18.37 -20.33
N ARG A 295 9.44 19.66 -20.55
CA ARG A 295 10.43 20.44 -19.81
C ARG A 295 9.79 21.71 -19.29
N PHE A 296 9.83 21.93 -17.99
CA PHE A 296 9.28 23.13 -17.38
C PHE A 296 10.19 24.34 -17.52
N ARG A 297 9.56 25.50 -17.67
CA ARG A 297 10.18 26.82 -17.68
C ARG A 297 9.37 27.76 -16.81
N LYS A 298 10.06 28.61 -16.03
CA LYS A 298 9.41 29.68 -15.25
C LYS A 298 8.72 30.63 -16.20
N ALA A 299 7.52 31.08 -15.87
CA ALA A 299 6.66 31.88 -16.73
C ALA A 299 6.03 33.06 -15.98
N ASP A 300 5.49 33.99 -16.71
CA ASP A 300 4.81 35.17 -16.17
C ASP A 300 3.45 34.75 -15.56
N PRO A 301 3.25 34.90 -14.24
CA PRO A 301 1.99 34.54 -13.57
C PRO A 301 0.76 35.26 -14.11
N THR A 302 0.91 36.47 -14.67
CA THR A 302 -0.21 37.26 -15.21
C THR A 302 -0.79 36.66 -16.49
N LYS A 303 -0.03 35.80 -17.19
CA LYS A 303 -0.39 35.15 -18.45
C LYS A 303 -0.96 33.74 -18.30
N LEU A 304 -1.40 33.34 -17.12
CA LEU A 304 -1.96 31.99 -16.88
C LEU A 304 -3.00 31.62 -17.95
N SER A 305 -4.00 32.44 -18.17
CA SER A 305 -5.08 32.17 -19.14
C SER A 305 -4.55 31.94 -20.56
N THR A 306 -3.51 32.67 -20.97
CA THR A 306 -2.89 32.51 -22.29
C THR A 306 -2.21 31.14 -22.41
N TYR A 307 -1.53 30.66 -21.36
CA TYR A 307 -0.88 29.37 -21.40
C TYR A 307 -1.88 28.21 -21.40
N ILE A 308 -2.95 28.31 -20.60
CA ILE A 308 -4.05 27.32 -20.61
C ILE A 308 -4.72 27.26 -21.98
N LEU A 309 -5.07 28.40 -22.58
CA LEU A 309 -5.67 28.45 -23.92
C LEU A 309 -4.76 27.86 -25.00
N ARG A 310 -3.44 27.93 -24.83
CA ARG A 310 -2.46 27.32 -25.73
C ARG A 310 -2.22 25.83 -25.45
N GLY A 311 -2.96 25.22 -24.55
CA GLY A 311 -2.83 23.80 -24.19
C GLY A 311 -1.47 23.45 -23.58
N LYS A 312 -0.86 24.37 -22.79
CA LYS A 312 0.38 24.08 -22.07
C LYS A 312 0.09 23.37 -20.76
N ALA A 313 0.97 22.47 -20.37
CA ALA A 313 1.01 21.96 -18.99
C ALA A 313 1.43 23.11 -18.06
N VAL A 314 0.70 23.29 -16.98
CA VAL A 314 0.93 24.37 -16.03
C VAL A 314 1.09 23.82 -14.61
N LEU A 315 2.11 24.30 -13.90
CA LEU A 315 2.32 24.05 -12.48
C LEU A 315 2.34 25.40 -11.77
N MET A 316 1.53 25.58 -10.73
CA MET A 316 1.36 26.88 -10.11
C MET A 316 1.12 26.83 -8.60
N LYS A 317 1.57 27.91 -7.93
CA LYS A 317 1.11 28.31 -6.59
C LYS A 317 0.06 29.41 -6.77
N ILE A 318 -1.15 29.18 -6.26
CA ILE A 318 -2.32 30.05 -6.50
C ILE A 318 -3.12 30.27 -5.23
N THR A 319 -3.65 31.48 -5.07
CA THR A 319 -4.61 31.85 -4.02
C THR A 319 -5.98 32.11 -4.63
N PHE A 320 -6.99 31.41 -4.13
CA PHE A 320 -8.40 31.63 -4.42
C PHE A 320 -9.04 32.46 -3.31
N TYR A 321 -9.95 33.37 -3.68
CA TYR A 321 -10.64 34.25 -2.74
C TYR A 321 -12.16 34.00 -2.76
N GLY A 322 -12.70 33.66 -1.60
CA GLY A 322 -14.12 33.34 -1.43
C GLY A 322 -14.54 32.12 -2.22
N ILE A 323 -13.80 31.03 -2.04
CA ILE A 323 -14.09 29.76 -2.68
C ILE A 323 -15.23 29.02 -1.99
N ASN A 324 -16.17 28.45 -2.75
CA ASN A 324 -17.33 27.72 -2.21
C ASN A 324 -17.75 26.58 -3.14
N ALA A 325 -17.95 25.38 -2.61
CA ALA A 325 -18.36 24.20 -3.36
C ALA A 325 -19.75 24.39 -3.98
N LYS A 326 -19.90 24.02 -5.26
CA LYS A 326 -21.14 24.08 -6.02
C LYS A 326 -22.03 22.85 -5.82
N SER A 327 -21.47 21.77 -5.26
CA SER A 327 -22.15 20.47 -5.09
C SER A 327 -21.74 19.82 -3.78
N ASN A 328 -22.31 18.64 -3.52
CA ASN A 328 -21.98 17.80 -2.36
C ASN A 328 -20.59 17.13 -2.46
N HIS A 329 -19.90 17.30 -3.58
CA HIS A 329 -18.58 16.74 -3.83
C HIS A 329 -17.51 17.80 -3.63
N SER A 330 -16.93 17.87 -2.42
CA SER A 330 -15.80 18.73 -2.12
C SER A 330 -14.49 17.98 -2.46
N ILE A 331 -13.63 18.63 -3.26
CA ILE A 331 -12.45 17.95 -3.82
C ILE A 331 -11.12 18.38 -3.19
N LEU A 332 -11.03 19.62 -2.68
CA LEU A 332 -9.82 20.17 -2.11
C LEU A 332 -9.54 19.60 -0.71
N SER A 333 -8.34 19.11 -0.50
CA SER A 333 -7.92 18.54 0.78
C SER A 333 -7.36 19.62 1.72
N LEU A 334 -7.84 19.67 2.96
CA LEU A 334 -7.44 20.69 3.94
C LEU A 334 -5.92 20.71 4.17
N HIS A 335 -5.29 19.56 4.30
CA HIS A 335 -3.85 19.48 4.58
C HIS A 335 -2.94 19.83 3.37
N LYS A 336 -3.52 20.05 2.19
CA LYS A 336 -2.81 20.53 0.99
C LYS A 336 -3.01 22.03 0.73
N CYS A 337 -3.76 22.71 1.60
CA CYS A 337 -4.13 24.09 1.42
C CYS A 337 -3.84 24.91 2.69
N ALA A 338 -3.27 26.09 2.54
CA ALA A 338 -3.31 27.11 3.57
C ALA A 338 -4.63 27.89 3.42
N THR A 339 -5.42 28.00 4.51
CA THR A 339 -6.79 28.51 4.42
C THR A 339 -7.13 29.49 5.54
N GLU A 340 -8.02 30.45 5.22
CA GLU A 340 -8.69 31.31 6.21
C GLU A 340 -10.18 30.93 6.30
N ASN A 341 -10.68 30.78 7.53
CA ASN A 341 -12.08 30.44 7.86
C ASN A 341 -12.64 29.26 7.04
N PRO A 342 -11.97 28.07 7.03
CA PRO A 342 -12.45 26.96 6.22
C PRO A 342 -13.66 26.29 6.83
N LYS A 343 -14.69 25.98 6.03
CA LYS A 343 -15.68 24.95 6.34
C LYS A 343 -15.23 23.64 5.68
N VAL A 344 -15.26 22.57 6.46
CA VAL A 344 -14.65 21.29 6.07
C VAL A 344 -15.62 20.13 6.27
N ASP A 345 -15.63 19.17 5.35
CA ASP A 345 -16.32 17.89 5.48
C ASP A 345 -15.33 16.74 5.20
N ASN A 346 -15.13 15.85 6.15
CA ASN A 346 -14.23 14.69 6.06
C ASN A 346 -12.83 15.06 5.49
N GLY A 347 -12.25 16.16 5.99
CA GLY A 347 -10.94 16.67 5.54
C GLY A 347 -10.95 17.34 4.17
N ARG A 348 -12.12 17.57 3.56
CA ARG A 348 -12.31 18.30 2.29
C ARG A 348 -12.93 19.65 2.52
N ILE A 349 -12.42 20.67 1.85
CA ILE A 349 -12.84 22.07 2.01
C ILE A 349 -14.15 22.29 1.25
N ILE A 350 -15.18 22.71 1.97
CA ILE A 350 -16.45 23.14 1.37
C ILE A 350 -16.36 24.60 0.96
N SER A 351 -15.88 25.48 1.86
CA SER A 351 -15.66 26.88 1.57
C SER A 351 -14.50 27.45 2.38
N ALA A 352 -13.92 28.53 1.89
CA ALA A 352 -12.93 29.31 2.61
C ALA A 352 -12.95 30.76 2.10
N ASP A 353 -12.61 31.72 2.97
CA ASP A 353 -12.48 33.12 2.57
C ASP A 353 -11.22 33.32 1.71
N GLU A 354 -10.14 32.68 2.10
CA GLU A 354 -8.90 32.60 1.33
C GLU A 354 -8.36 31.18 1.35
N LEU A 355 -7.81 30.73 0.20
CA LEU A 355 -7.24 29.40 0.04
C LEU A 355 -6.04 29.46 -0.89
N THR A 356 -4.85 29.14 -0.37
CA THR A 356 -3.61 29.02 -1.15
C THR A 356 -3.20 27.56 -1.29
N THR A 357 -2.90 27.15 -2.51
CA THR A 357 -2.50 25.77 -2.83
C THR A 357 -1.55 25.70 -4.01
N ASN A 358 -0.88 24.56 -4.17
CA ASN A 358 -0.03 24.24 -5.30
C ASN A 358 -0.73 23.18 -6.16
N ILE A 359 -0.91 23.45 -7.45
CA ILE A 359 -1.76 22.62 -8.33
C ILE A 359 -1.23 22.59 -9.77
N THR A 360 -1.72 21.57 -10.49
CA THR A 360 -1.56 21.47 -11.95
C THR A 360 -2.69 22.20 -12.69
N ASP A 361 -2.55 22.39 -14.01
CA ASP A 361 -3.62 22.86 -14.90
C ASP A 361 -4.86 21.96 -14.88
N LEU A 362 -4.68 20.65 -14.71
CA LEU A 362 -5.77 19.68 -14.61
C LEU A 362 -6.57 19.86 -13.31
N ASP A 363 -5.88 20.06 -12.19
CA ASP A 363 -6.53 20.36 -10.91
C ASP A 363 -7.24 21.72 -10.97
N TYR A 364 -6.66 22.72 -11.64
CA TYR A 364 -7.28 24.03 -11.84
C TYR A 364 -8.59 23.94 -12.63
N ASP A 365 -8.63 23.13 -13.71
CA ASP A 365 -9.86 22.87 -14.47
C ASP A 365 -10.96 22.25 -13.59
N ILE A 366 -10.60 21.22 -12.81
CA ILE A 366 -11.55 20.56 -11.89
C ILE A 366 -12.03 21.51 -10.79
N ILE A 367 -11.16 22.32 -10.21
CA ILE A 367 -11.54 23.31 -9.18
C ILE A 367 -12.57 24.28 -9.74
N ASN A 368 -12.39 24.80 -10.95
CA ASN A 368 -13.35 25.71 -11.58
C ASN A 368 -14.72 25.07 -11.87
N LYS A 369 -14.76 23.74 -12.09
CA LYS A 369 -16.01 22.98 -12.24
C LYS A 369 -16.74 22.82 -10.91
N PHE A 370 -16.03 22.44 -9.85
CA PHE A 370 -16.61 22.06 -8.57
C PHE A 370 -16.81 23.24 -7.59
N TYR A 371 -16.13 24.37 -7.80
CA TYR A 371 -16.23 25.53 -6.89
C TYR A 371 -16.62 26.80 -7.63
N SER A 372 -17.36 27.65 -6.93
CA SER A 372 -17.52 29.07 -7.26
C SER A 372 -16.41 29.89 -6.59
N ILE A 373 -15.89 30.87 -7.27
CA ILE A 373 -14.81 31.76 -6.81
C ILE A 373 -15.30 33.19 -6.90
N LYS A 374 -15.33 33.91 -5.78
CA LYS A 374 -15.92 35.27 -5.72
C LYS A 374 -15.05 36.34 -6.38
N ARG A 375 -13.73 36.23 -6.30
CA ARG A 375 -12.78 37.20 -6.84
C ARG A 375 -11.72 36.49 -7.68
N LYS A 376 -11.13 37.18 -8.65
CA LYS A 376 -10.07 36.68 -9.53
C LYS A 376 -8.93 36.08 -8.69
N PRO A 377 -8.52 34.84 -8.91
CA PRO A 377 -7.41 34.22 -8.20
C PRO A 377 -6.09 34.93 -8.47
N LYS A 378 -5.17 34.88 -7.49
CA LYS A 378 -3.81 35.41 -7.60
C LYS A 378 -2.82 34.26 -7.79
N VAL A 379 -2.08 34.28 -8.90
CA VAL A 379 -0.98 33.34 -9.14
C VAL A 379 0.32 33.92 -8.61
N HIS A 380 1.05 33.16 -7.78
CA HIS A 380 2.30 33.59 -7.16
C HIS A 380 3.52 33.07 -7.92
N ILE A 381 3.47 31.79 -8.29
CA ILE A 381 4.54 31.09 -9.01
C ILE A 381 3.90 30.35 -10.18
N LEU A 382 4.52 30.42 -11.34
CA LEU A 382 4.05 29.77 -12.55
C LEU A 382 5.21 29.11 -13.30
N TYR A 383 5.05 27.84 -13.61
CA TYR A 383 5.88 27.10 -14.54
C TYR A 383 5.03 26.51 -15.65
N VAL A 384 5.57 26.46 -16.86
CA VAL A 384 4.88 25.94 -18.04
C VAL A 384 5.75 24.97 -18.81
N ALA A 385 5.12 23.96 -19.42
CA ALA A 385 5.78 22.97 -20.26
C ALA A 385 4.90 22.62 -21.48
N ASP A 386 5.52 22.05 -22.51
CA ASP A 386 4.79 21.44 -23.62
C ASP A 386 4.31 20.05 -23.21
N TYR A 387 3.11 19.69 -23.64
CA TYR A 387 2.59 18.34 -23.50
C TYR A 387 3.12 17.44 -24.62
N ARG A 388 3.64 16.24 -24.23
CA ARG A 388 4.07 15.18 -25.14
C ARG A 388 3.64 13.82 -24.60
N TYR A 389 3.49 12.83 -25.48
CA TYR A 389 3.35 11.45 -25.04
C TYR A 389 4.62 10.97 -24.35
N LEU A 390 4.48 9.98 -23.45
CA LEU A 390 5.64 9.27 -22.88
C LEU A 390 6.43 8.57 -24.01
N PRO A 391 7.73 8.29 -23.84
CA PRO A 391 8.50 7.58 -24.85
C PRO A 391 7.88 6.23 -25.28
N LYS A 392 7.89 5.93 -26.59
CA LYS A 392 7.27 4.72 -27.17
C LYS A 392 7.62 3.47 -26.37
N ASN A 393 8.91 3.22 -26.09
CA ASN A 393 9.35 1.99 -25.44
C ASN A 393 8.92 1.91 -23.95
N LEU A 394 8.69 3.03 -23.27
CA LEU A 394 8.07 3.04 -21.95
C LEU A 394 6.59 2.68 -22.04
N ILE A 395 5.85 3.26 -22.99
CA ILE A 395 4.43 2.91 -23.24
C ILE A 395 4.32 1.42 -23.57
N MET A 396 5.16 0.91 -24.48
CA MET A 396 5.14 -0.50 -24.88
C MET A 396 5.42 -1.44 -23.71
N SER A 397 6.37 -1.10 -22.83
CA SER A 397 6.63 -1.92 -21.62
C SER A 397 5.41 -2.04 -20.71
N ILE A 398 4.59 -1.00 -20.64
CA ILE A 398 3.33 -0.98 -19.85
C ILE A 398 2.25 -1.81 -20.57
N LEU A 399 2.11 -1.65 -21.88
CA LEU A 399 1.13 -2.37 -22.69
C LEU A 399 1.39 -3.87 -22.72
N GLU A 400 2.66 -4.29 -22.82
CA GLU A 400 3.06 -5.71 -22.71
C GLU A 400 2.63 -6.30 -21.34
N LEU A 401 2.88 -5.59 -20.25
CA LEU A 401 2.44 -6.02 -18.92
C LEU A 401 0.91 -6.10 -18.83
N TYR A 402 0.20 -5.18 -19.47
CA TYR A 402 -1.26 -5.21 -19.51
C TYR A 402 -1.78 -6.40 -20.32
N LYS A 403 -1.19 -6.65 -21.49
CA LYS A 403 -1.50 -7.81 -22.33
C LYS A 403 -1.25 -9.11 -21.56
N MET A 404 -0.07 -9.27 -20.95
CA MET A 404 0.25 -10.43 -20.10
C MET A 404 -0.76 -10.63 -18.97
N LYS A 405 -1.07 -9.59 -18.20
CA LYS A 405 -2.06 -9.63 -17.12
C LYS A 405 -3.43 -10.09 -17.64
N THR A 406 -3.86 -9.61 -18.81
CA THR A 406 -5.18 -9.92 -19.34
C THR A 406 -5.26 -11.33 -19.92
N THR A 407 -4.27 -11.75 -20.69
CA THR A 407 -4.23 -13.05 -21.35
C THR A 407 -3.99 -14.22 -20.40
N LEU A 408 -3.29 -13.97 -19.28
CA LEU A 408 -2.98 -15.02 -18.29
C LEU A 408 -4.02 -15.13 -17.18
N LYS A 409 -4.98 -14.21 -17.13
CA LYS A 409 -6.04 -14.26 -16.11
C LYS A 409 -6.90 -15.50 -16.25
N ASP A 410 -7.11 -16.20 -15.14
CA ASP A 410 -7.93 -17.43 -15.04
C ASP A 410 -7.44 -18.63 -15.91
N VAL A 411 -6.19 -18.59 -16.39
CA VAL A 411 -5.54 -19.69 -17.10
C VAL A 411 -4.93 -20.66 -16.09
N ILE A 412 -5.38 -21.92 -16.12
CA ILE A 412 -4.90 -22.98 -15.22
C ILE A 412 -3.37 -23.15 -15.35
N GLY A 413 -2.67 -23.13 -14.23
CA GLY A 413 -1.21 -23.27 -14.16
C GLY A 413 -0.43 -22.00 -14.56
N LYS A 414 -1.11 -20.85 -14.74
CA LYS A 414 -0.50 -19.53 -15.03
C LYS A 414 -0.80 -18.49 -13.95
N GLU A 415 -1.23 -18.91 -12.77
CA GLU A 415 -1.58 -18.06 -11.65
C GLU A 415 -0.40 -17.16 -11.23
N GLU A 416 0.79 -17.73 -11.13
CA GLU A 416 2.01 -17.01 -10.74
C GLU A 416 2.44 -15.98 -11.78
N PRO A 417 2.58 -16.29 -13.09
CA PRO A 417 2.83 -15.29 -14.12
C PRO A 417 1.77 -14.17 -14.19
N TYR A 418 0.49 -14.50 -14.00
CA TYR A 418 -0.59 -13.52 -13.91
C TYR A 418 -0.40 -12.54 -12.74
N LEU A 419 -0.19 -13.07 -11.53
CA LEU A 419 0.03 -12.26 -10.33
C LEU A 419 1.26 -11.35 -10.50
N ARG A 420 2.33 -11.89 -11.05
CA ARG A 420 3.55 -11.13 -11.34
C ARG A 420 3.29 -9.98 -12.32
N ALA A 421 2.60 -10.23 -13.43
CA ALA A 421 2.24 -9.18 -14.39
C ALA A 421 1.39 -8.09 -13.74
N LYS A 422 0.43 -8.48 -12.88
CA LYS A 422 -0.41 -7.55 -12.11
C LYS A 422 0.39 -6.71 -11.10
N GLU A 423 1.35 -7.29 -10.42
CA GLU A 423 2.24 -6.58 -9.50
C GLU A 423 3.16 -5.61 -10.23
N LEU A 424 3.76 -6.04 -11.33
CA LEU A 424 4.68 -5.22 -12.12
C LEU A 424 3.96 -3.99 -12.68
N ILE A 425 2.80 -4.15 -13.32
CA ILE A 425 2.08 -3.03 -13.92
C ILE A 425 1.64 -1.99 -12.87
N ASN A 426 1.21 -2.44 -11.69
CA ASN A 426 0.87 -1.54 -10.60
C ASN A 426 2.10 -0.81 -10.03
N SER A 427 3.26 -1.46 -10.05
CA SER A 427 4.52 -0.90 -9.54
C SER A 427 5.13 0.15 -10.47
N VAL A 428 4.88 0.09 -11.79
CA VAL A 428 5.43 1.07 -12.76
C VAL A 428 5.01 2.49 -12.40
N TYR A 429 3.72 2.71 -12.11
CA TYR A 429 3.23 4.01 -11.67
C TYR A 429 3.88 4.42 -10.33
N GLY A 430 3.89 3.54 -9.33
CA GLY A 430 4.44 3.84 -8.01
C GLY A 430 5.90 4.33 -8.06
N MET A 431 6.69 3.84 -9.03
CA MET A 431 8.06 4.30 -9.22
C MET A 431 8.14 5.73 -9.78
N SER A 432 7.19 6.15 -10.61
CA SER A 432 7.18 7.51 -11.19
C SER A 432 6.90 8.59 -10.15
N VAL A 433 6.22 8.25 -9.05
CA VAL A 433 5.89 9.16 -7.93
C VAL A 433 6.76 8.95 -6.69
N THR A 434 7.70 8.02 -6.73
CA THR A 434 8.67 7.88 -5.63
C THR A 434 9.49 9.16 -5.54
N ASN A 435 9.47 9.81 -4.36
CA ASN A 435 10.29 10.99 -4.12
C ASN A 435 11.76 10.64 -4.39
N PRO A 436 12.41 11.30 -5.38
CA PRO A 436 13.82 11.02 -5.68
C PRO A 436 14.78 11.55 -4.60
N LEU A 437 14.31 12.49 -3.78
CA LEU A 437 15.06 13.04 -2.65
C LEU A 437 14.60 12.30 -1.38
N ASN A 438 15.35 11.29 -1.00
CA ASN A 438 15.06 10.54 0.22
C ASN A 438 15.93 11.05 1.34
N ASP A 439 15.33 11.33 2.49
CA ASP A 439 16.05 11.60 3.71
C ASP A 439 16.93 10.41 4.10
N GLU A 440 18.06 10.69 4.69
CA GLU A 440 18.94 9.65 5.20
C GLU A 440 18.44 9.18 6.56
N ILE A 441 18.17 7.88 6.64
CA ILE A 441 17.74 7.24 7.88
C ILE A 441 18.97 6.61 8.53
N MET A 442 19.31 7.09 9.70
CA MET A 442 20.42 6.59 10.51
C MET A 442 19.93 5.88 11.75
N PHE A 443 20.68 4.89 12.18
CA PHE A 443 20.45 4.20 13.44
C PHE A 443 21.75 4.24 14.27
N ASN A 444 21.70 4.91 15.42
CA ASN A 444 22.83 5.07 16.31
C ASN A 444 22.41 4.78 17.75
N TYR A 445 23.12 3.88 18.42
CA TYR A 445 22.92 3.58 19.85
C TYR A 445 21.48 3.27 20.28
N GLY A 446 20.72 2.59 19.43
CA GLY A 446 19.31 2.24 19.72
C GLY A 446 18.28 3.27 19.24
N GLU A 447 18.72 4.43 18.77
CA GLU A 447 17.85 5.51 18.29
C GLU A 447 17.88 5.63 16.77
N TRP A 448 16.73 6.00 16.22
CA TRP A 448 16.56 6.27 14.79
C TRP A 448 16.49 7.77 14.53
N ASP A 449 17.40 8.25 13.71
CA ASP A 449 17.47 9.65 13.28
C ASP A 449 17.08 9.76 11.80
N THR A 450 16.43 10.86 11.46
CA THR A 450 16.14 11.24 10.08
C THR A 450 16.89 12.52 9.75
N ILE A 451 17.85 12.44 8.83
CA ILE A 451 18.61 13.58 8.35
C ILE A 451 17.98 14.04 7.03
N PRO A 452 17.36 15.23 7.00
CA PRO A 452 16.79 15.76 5.77
C PRO A 452 17.87 15.93 4.69
N THR A 453 17.57 15.46 3.49
CA THR A 453 18.45 15.65 2.33
C THR A 453 18.37 17.09 1.86
N ASP A 454 19.52 17.76 1.70
CA ASP A 454 19.58 19.05 1.01
C ASP A 454 19.02 18.91 -0.41
N THR A 455 18.05 19.76 -0.76
CA THR A 455 17.32 19.64 -2.02
C THR A 455 18.23 19.82 -3.23
N THR A 456 19.22 20.71 -3.16
CA THR A 456 20.15 20.98 -4.27
C THR A 456 21.06 19.78 -4.52
N GLU A 457 21.67 19.26 -3.46
CA GLU A 457 22.54 18.09 -3.52
C GLU A 457 21.74 16.83 -3.97
N GLY A 458 20.54 16.67 -3.43
CA GLY A 458 19.64 15.56 -3.78
C GLY A 458 19.25 15.59 -5.27
N LEU A 459 18.93 16.77 -5.81
CA LEU A 459 18.62 16.92 -7.24
C LEU A 459 19.81 16.61 -8.13
N GLU A 460 21.03 17.02 -7.74
CA GLU A 460 22.23 16.64 -8.47
C GLU A 460 22.45 15.13 -8.49
N LYS A 461 22.31 14.46 -7.35
CA LYS A 461 22.39 13.00 -7.24
C LYS A 461 21.31 12.33 -8.11
N TYR A 462 20.08 12.84 -8.09
CA TYR A 462 18.98 12.33 -8.90
C TYR A 462 19.31 12.42 -10.39
N ARG A 463 19.76 13.58 -10.87
CA ARG A 463 20.15 13.79 -12.29
C ARG A 463 21.32 12.92 -12.74
N LYS A 464 22.26 12.60 -11.85
CA LYS A 464 23.40 11.71 -12.13
C LYS A 464 23.06 10.22 -12.04
N GLY A 465 21.83 9.85 -11.63
CA GLY A 465 21.40 8.47 -11.40
C GLY A 465 21.55 7.57 -12.64
N ARG A 466 22.11 6.36 -12.47
CA ARG A 466 22.36 5.39 -13.56
C ARG A 466 21.14 4.54 -13.95
N LYS A 467 20.07 4.55 -13.13
CA LYS A 467 18.89 3.71 -13.33
C LYS A 467 17.63 4.56 -13.60
N ILE A 468 17.81 5.78 -14.13
CA ILE A 468 16.70 6.67 -14.47
C ILE A 468 16.01 6.13 -15.74
N PHE A 469 14.67 5.99 -15.68
CA PHE A 469 13.87 5.63 -16.85
C PHE A 469 12.53 6.39 -16.88
N THR A 470 12.21 7.14 -15.82
CA THR A 470 11.00 7.96 -15.68
C THR A 470 11.34 9.29 -15.01
N ALA A 471 10.51 10.30 -15.21
CA ALA A 471 10.66 11.61 -14.61
C ALA A 471 9.58 11.86 -13.56
N TYR A 472 9.95 12.48 -12.41
CA TYR A 472 9.04 12.75 -11.29
C TYR A 472 7.80 13.55 -11.69
N GLN A 473 7.96 14.56 -12.56
CA GLN A 473 6.82 15.34 -13.09
C GLN A 473 5.79 14.46 -13.81
N TRP A 474 6.20 13.38 -14.46
CA TRP A 474 5.25 12.47 -15.09
C TRP A 474 4.36 11.79 -14.06
N GLY A 475 4.95 11.35 -12.95
CA GLY A 475 4.19 10.77 -11.85
C GLY A 475 3.16 11.72 -11.24
N VAL A 476 3.51 13.00 -11.08
CA VAL A 476 2.57 14.05 -10.62
C VAL A 476 1.38 14.16 -11.59
N TRP A 477 1.64 14.14 -12.90
CA TRP A 477 0.57 14.21 -13.90
C TRP A 477 -0.20 12.91 -14.08
N VAL A 478 0.37 11.74 -13.81
CA VAL A 478 -0.38 10.47 -13.83
C VAL A 478 -1.55 10.53 -12.85
N THR A 479 -1.30 10.96 -11.61
CA THR A 479 -2.38 11.09 -10.61
C THR A 479 -3.32 12.25 -10.92
N ALA A 480 -2.80 13.36 -11.46
CA ALA A 480 -3.64 14.48 -11.86
C ALA A 480 -4.59 14.09 -13.00
N TRP A 481 -4.12 13.36 -14.02
CA TRP A 481 -4.96 12.80 -15.09
C TRP A 481 -5.98 11.81 -14.58
N ALA A 482 -5.57 10.86 -13.69
CA ALA A 482 -6.51 9.90 -13.13
C ALA A 482 -7.62 10.58 -12.31
N ARG A 483 -7.29 11.61 -11.50
CA ARG A 483 -8.28 12.43 -10.81
C ARG A 483 -9.17 13.20 -11.79
N TRP A 484 -8.59 13.74 -12.84
CA TRP A 484 -9.32 14.49 -13.87
C TRP A 484 -10.37 13.60 -14.55
N GLU A 485 -10.00 12.37 -14.95
CA GLU A 485 -10.91 11.36 -15.53
C GLU A 485 -12.06 11.04 -14.58
N LEU A 486 -11.74 10.65 -13.35
CA LEU A 486 -12.73 10.31 -12.33
C LEU A 486 -13.68 11.48 -12.05
N LEU A 487 -13.12 12.66 -11.76
CA LEU A 487 -13.89 13.83 -11.31
C LEU A 487 -14.72 14.46 -12.43
N ASN A 488 -14.30 14.40 -13.69
CA ASN A 488 -15.16 14.80 -14.79
C ASN A 488 -16.39 13.91 -14.91
N THR A 489 -16.23 12.59 -14.74
CA THR A 489 -17.36 11.66 -14.73
C THR A 489 -18.27 11.92 -13.53
N VAL A 490 -17.71 12.10 -12.33
CA VAL A 490 -18.47 12.49 -11.11
C VAL A 490 -19.22 13.81 -11.31
N TYR A 491 -18.60 14.82 -11.96
CA TYR A 491 -19.24 16.10 -12.25
C TYR A 491 -20.45 15.95 -13.17
N ARG A 492 -20.36 15.10 -14.20
CA ARG A 492 -21.45 14.83 -15.15
C ARG A 492 -22.61 14.06 -14.52
N ILE A 493 -22.30 13.09 -13.63
CA ILE A 493 -23.33 12.31 -12.90
C ILE A 493 -23.99 13.18 -11.81
N GLY A 494 -23.20 14.01 -11.12
CA GLY A 494 -23.70 14.91 -10.10
C GLY A 494 -24.05 14.19 -8.78
N ASN A 495 -25.22 14.53 -8.20
CA ASN A 495 -25.60 14.12 -6.83
C ASN A 495 -25.89 12.63 -6.66
N ASP A 496 -26.12 11.90 -7.76
CA ASP A 496 -26.36 10.46 -7.71
C ASP A 496 -25.11 9.65 -7.35
N VAL A 497 -23.91 10.27 -7.40
CA VAL A 497 -22.69 9.62 -6.92
C VAL A 497 -22.74 9.53 -5.40
N ILE A 498 -22.75 8.30 -4.88
CA ILE A 498 -22.72 8.02 -3.44
C ILE A 498 -21.28 7.97 -2.93
N TYR A 499 -20.41 7.31 -3.72
CA TYR A 499 -19.04 7.02 -3.32
C TYR A 499 -18.15 6.87 -4.56
N CYS A 500 -16.92 7.33 -4.48
CA CYS A 500 -15.90 7.04 -5.48
C CYS A 500 -14.54 6.79 -4.82
N ASP A 501 -13.74 5.97 -5.48
CA ASP A 501 -12.41 5.60 -4.99
C ASP A 501 -11.46 5.30 -6.14
N THR A 502 -10.50 6.18 -6.36
CA THR A 502 -9.40 6.05 -7.33
C THR A 502 -9.87 5.86 -8.77
N ASP A 503 -10.53 4.76 -9.05
CA ASP A 503 -10.94 4.25 -10.37
C ASP A 503 -12.35 3.67 -10.37
N SER A 504 -13.12 3.85 -9.30
CA SER A 504 -14.48 3.31 -9.22
C SER A 504 -15.50 4.37 -8.78
N ILE A 505 -16.72 4.25 -9.31
CA ILE A 505 -17.87 5.09 -8.97
C ILE A 505 -19.02 4.19 -8.54
N LYS A 506 -19.67 4.55 -7.42
CA LYS A 506 -20.92 3.94 -6.93
C LYS A 506 -22.00 4.99 -7.01
N CYS A 507 -23.09 4.70 -7.72
CA CYS A 507 -24.18 5.65 -7.98
C CYS A 507 -25.57 5.00 -7.88
N LEU A 508 -26.58 5.85 -7.67
CA LEU A 508 -27.98 5.42 -7.49
C LEU A 508 -28.63 4.97 -8.81
N ASN A 509 -28.16 5.50 -9.93
CA ASN A 509 -28.67 5.18 -11.27
C ASN A 509 -27.53 4.69 -12.17
N GLU A 510 -27.86 3.95 -13.22
CA GLU A 510 -26.87 3.33 -14.10
C GLU A 510 -26.03 4.35 -14.90
N HIS A 511 -26.62 5.49 -15.28
CA HIS A 511 -25.99 6.56 -16.10
C HIS A 511 -25.27 6.05 -17.34
N LYS A 512 -25.84 5.05 -18.01
CA LYS A 512 -25.22 4.36 -19.15
C LYS A 512 -24.68 5.31 -20.22
N GLU A 513 -25.48 6.29 -20.64
CA GLU A 513 -25.09 7.26 -21.70
C GLU A 513 -23.81 8.05 -21.33
N ILE A 514 -23.62 8.40 -20.05
CA ILE A 514 -22.44 9.12 -19.58
C ILE A 514 -21.21 8.20 -19.73
N PHE A 515 -21.30 6.98 -19.24
CA PHE A 515 -20.19 6.02 -19.31
C PHE A 515 -19.87 5.60 -20.75
N ASP A 516 -20.87 5.39 -21.59
CA ASP A 516 -20.70 5.05 -23.01
C ASP A 516 -19.96 6.20 -23.73
N SER A 517 -20.36 7.46 -23.53
CA SER A 517 -19.67 8.61 -24.13
C SER A 517 -18.23 8.80 -23.63
N GLU A 518 -17.96 8.48 -22.34
CA GLU A 518 -16.58 8.47 -21.82
C GLU A 518 -15.77 7.34 -22.46
N ASN A 519 -16.34 6.17 -22.62
CA ASN A 519 -15.67 5.03 -23.26
C ASN A 519 -15.36 5.33 -24.74
N GLU A 520 -16.25 5.98 -25.48
CA GLU A 520 -15.98 6.43 -26.87
C GLU A 520 -14.81 7.41 -26.92
N ARG A 521 -14.78 8.39 -26.01
CA ARG A 521 -13.65 9.33 -25.90
C ARG A 521 -12.33 8.61 -25.63
N ILE A 522 -12.33 7.64 -24.71
CA ILE A 522 -11.15 6.85 -24.37
C ILE A 522 -10.67 6.02 -25.54
N MET A 523 -11.58 5.35 -26.26
CA MET A 523 -11.24 4.57 -27.46
C MET A 523 -10.62 5.46 -28.54
N LYS A 524 -11.14 6.68 -28.73
CA LYS A 524 -10.55 7.65 -29.65
C LYS A 524 -9.13 8.04 -29.23
N GLU A 525 -8.91 8.37 -27.95
CA GLU A 525 -7.58 8.70 -27.45
C GLU A 525 -6.59 7.54 -27.58
N ASN A 526 -7.02 6.29 -27.31
CA ASN A 526 -6.20 5.10 -27.53
C ASN A 526 -5.79 4.99 -29.01
N LYS A 527 -6.74 5.20 -29.93
CA LYS A 527 -6.48 5.16 -31.37
C LYS A 527 -5.48 6.22 -31.82
N GLU A 528 -5.60 7.46 -31.30
CA GLU A 528 -4.63 8.53 -31.58
C GLU A 528 -3.19 8.14 -31.19
N VAL A 529 -2.99 7.44 -30.09
CA VAL A 529 -1.65 6.96 -29.67
C VAL A 529 -1.18 5.79 -30.51
N MET A 530 -2.07 4.85 -30.85
CA MET A 530 -1.75 3.75 -31.76
C MET A 530 -1.24 4.27 -33.10
N GLU A 531 -1.95 5.25 -33.68
CA GLU A 531 -1.56 5.90 -34.95
C GLU A 531 -0.26 6.71 -34.80
N TYR A 532 -0.08 7.45 -33.69
CA TYR A 532 1.11 8.28 -33.46
C TYR A 532 2.41 7.48 -33.35
N TYR A 533 2.33 6.30 -32.71
CA TYR A 533 3.51 5.47 -32.45
C TYR A 533 3.59 4.20 -33.31
N ASP A 534 2.62 3.97 -34.19
CA ASP A 534 2.48 2.73 -34.95
C ASP A 534 2.53 1.51 -33.98
N ILE A 535 1.45 1.38 -33.20
CA ILE A 535 1.28 0.32 -32.19
C ILE A 535 0.09 -0.55 -32.61
N ASP A 536 0.28 -1.85 -32.63
CA ASP A 536 -0.77 -2.80 -32.96
C ASP A 536 -1.93 -2.73 -31.95
N GLU A 537 -3.16 -2.79 -32.47
CA GLU A 537 -4.40 -2.67 -31.69
C GLU A 537 -4.48 -3.72 -30.55
N GLU A 538 -3.94 -4.89 -30.73
CA GLU A 538 -3.98 -5.97 -29.74
C GLU A 538 -3.36 -5.62 -28.37
N PHE A 539 -2.42 -4.64 -28.34
CA PHE A 539 -1.80 -4.19 -27.10
C PHE A 539 -2.75 -3.38 -26.22
N PHE A 540 -3.64 -2.61 -26.84
CA PHE A 540 -4.68 -1.87 -26.12
C PHE A 540 -5.94 -2.70 -25.89
N ASN A 541 -6.19 -3.71 -26.75
CA ASN A 541 -7.38 -4.56 -26.81
C ASN A 541 -7.05 -6.06 -26.65
N PRO A 542 -6.29 -6.47 -25.61
CA PRO A 542 -5.99 -7.88 -25.42
C PRO A 542 -7.25 -8.70 -25.11
N LYS A 543 -7.20 -9.99 -25.45
CA LYS A 543 -8.29 -10.92 -25.21
C LYS A 543 -8.01 -11.81 -23.99
N THR A 544 -9.04 -12.07 -23.21
CA THR A 544 -9.02 -13.08 -22.15
C THR A 544 -9.02 -14.50 -22.75
N ILE A 545 -8.82 -15.51 -21.90
CA ILE A 545 -8.94 -16.92 -22.29
C ILE A 545 -10.30 -17.26 -22.93
N GLU A 546 -11.37 -16.54 -22.56
CA GLU A 546 -12.71 -16.67 -23.12
C GLU A 546 -12.91 -15.85 -24.40
N ASN A 547 -11.85 -15.36 -25.03
CA ASN A 547 -11.88 -14.46 -26.19
C ASN A 547 -12.60 -13.11 -25.98
N LYS A 548 -12.86 -12.72 -24.73
CA LYS A 548 -13.46 -11.42 -24.42
C LYS A 548 -12.40 -10.34 -24.52
N VAL A 549 -12.63 -9.34 -25.34
CA VAL A 549 -11.76 -8.16 -25.46
C VAL A 549 -11.84 -7.34 -24.17
N LYS A 550 -10.69 -6.95 -23.66
CA LYS A 550 -10.54 -6.05 -22.49
C LYS A 550 -9.72 -4.83 -22.89
N THR A 551 -10.40 -3.79 -23.33
CA THR A 551 -9.78 -2.54 -23.73
C THR A 551 -9.21 -1.80 -22.52
N LEU A 552 -7.96 -1.35 -22.61
CA LEU A 552 -7.30 -0.61 -21.55
C LEU A 552 -7.99 0.74 -21.29
N GLY A 553 -8.38 0.97 -20.06
CA GLY A 553 -8.89 2.26 -19.59
C GLY A 553 -10.39 2.50 -19.81
N LEU A 554 -11.17 1.50 -20.22
CA LEU A 554 -12.63 1.65 -20.29
C LEU A 554 -13.29 1.51 -18.90
N TRP A 555 -14.40 2.16 -18.74
CA TRP A 555 -15.34 1.93 -17.65
C TRP A 555 -16.07 0.61 -17.86
N ASP A 556 -15.84 -0.34 -16.99
CA ASP A 556 -16.54 -1.63 -16.93
C ASP A 556 -17.70 -1.55 -15.93
N THR A 557 -18.77 -2.32 -16.20
CA THR A 557 -19.87 -2.51 -15.25
C THR A 557 -19.54 -3.68 -14.33
N GLU A 558 -19.49 -3.41 -13.02
CA GLU A 558 -19.42 -4.46 -12.00
C GLU A 558 -20.83 -4.90 -11.55
N PRO A 559 -20.96 -6.05 -10.89
CA PRO A 559 -22.24 -6.46 -10.31
C PRO A 559 -22.81 -5.38 -9.39
N MET A 560 -24.10 -5.09 -9.55
CA MET A 560 -24.84 -4.14 -8.74
C MET A 560 -24.86 -4.60 -7.28
N TYR A 561 -24.65 -3.67 -6.34
CA TYR A 561 -24.83 -3.95 -4.92
C TYR A 561 -26.32 -3.88 -4.56
N ARG A 562 -26.84 -4.92 -3.94
CA ARG A 562 -28.20 -4.89 -3.43
C ARG A 562 -28.33 -3.93 -2.26
N TYR A 563 -27.34 -3.95 -1.35
CA TYR A 563 -27.20 -2.97 -0.27
C TYR A 563 -25.79 -2.43 -0.22
N PHE A 564 -25.67 -1.13 0.01
CA PHE A 564 -24.40 -0.44 0.18
C PHE A 564 -24.49 0.60 1.29
N LYS A 565 -23.51 0.65 2.18
CA LYS A 565 -23.40 1.69 3.22
C LYS A 565 -21.97 2.18 3.29
N THR A 566 -21.78 3.50 3.25
CA THR A 566 -20.46 4.13 3.46
C THR A 566 -20.48 5.00 4.70
N LEU A 567 -19.35 5.01 5.43
CA LEU A 567 -19.10 5.87 6.57
C LEU A 567 -18.04 6.94 6.28
N GLY A 568 -17.55 7.01 5.05
CA GLY A 568 -16.49 7.92 4.62
C GLY A 568 -15.44 7.23 3.76
N ALA A 569 -14.37 7.93 3.46
CA ALA A 569 -13.29 7.44 2.62
C ALA A 569 -12.69 6.12 3.13
N LYS A 570 -12.67 5.08 2.28
CA LYS A 570 -12.17 3.73 2.61
C LYS A 570 -12.87 3.06 3.79
N ARG A 571 -14.18 3.37 4.01
CA ARG A 571 -15.02 2.78 5.06
C ARG A 571 -16.39 2.51 4.50
N TYR A 572 -16.64 1.31 4.00
CA TYR A 572 -17.94 0.91 3.46
C TYR A 572 -18.17 -0.60 3.59
N CYS A 573 -19.44 -1.00 3.53
CA CYS A 573 -19.85 -2.39 3.44
C CYS A 573 -20.96 -2.54 2.38
N PHE A 574 -21.11 -3.75 1.86
CA PHE A 574 -22.10 -4.04 0.81
C PHE A 574 -22.48 -5.52 0.78
N SER A 575 -23.61 -5.81 0.13
CA SER A 575 -24.02 -7.16 -0.26
C SER A 575 -24.55 -7.16 -1.69
N TYR A 576 -24.50 -8.30 -2.36
CA TYR A 576 -25.05 -8.47 -3.71
C TYR A 576 -26.50 -8.98 -3.72
N GLU A 577 -27.00 -9.50 -2.60
CA GLU A 577 -28.30 -10.13 -2.46
C GLU A 577 -29.02 -9.67 -1.19
N ASP A 578 -30.32 -9.91 -1.11
CA ASP A 578 -31.17 -9.55 0.04
C ASP A 578 -30.75 -10.30 1.31
N ASP A 579 -30.38 -11.58 1.18
CA ASP A 579 -29.91 -12.38 2.31
C ASP A 579 -28.37 -12.35 2.39
N TYR A 580 -27.84 -11.50 3.24
CA TYR A 580 -26.43 -11.36 3.50
C TYR A 580 -25.83 -12.47 4.38
N PHE A 581 -26.66 -13.34 4.99
CA PHE A 581 -26.24 -14.54 5.71
C PHE A 581 -26.13 -15.79 4.83
N ILE A 582 -26.55 -15.74 3.57
CA ILE A 582 -26.34 -16.84 2.63
C ILE A 582 -24.84 -17.12 2.51
N LYS A 583 -24.49 -18.38 2.78
CA LYS A 583 -23.15 -18.90 2.54
C LYS A 583 -23.03 -19.34 1.10
N LYS A 584 -22.25 -18.64 0.29
CA LYS A 584 -21.87 -19.07 -1.07
C LYS A 584 -20.60 -19.91 -1.02
N GLN A 585 -20.57 -21.02 -1.76
CA GLN A 585 -19.31 -21.71 -2.03
C GLN A 585 -18.40 -20.78 -2.84
N SER A 586 -17.26 -20.45 -2.26
CA SER A 586 -16.17 -19.74 -2.94
C SER A 586 -15.01 -20.70 -3.19
N LYS A 587 -14.03 -20.29 -4.00
CA LYS A 587 -12.75 -21.04 -4.17
C LYS A 587 -12.02 -21.31 -2.84
N LEU A 588 -12.42 -20.66 -1.76
CA LEU A 588 -11.82 -20.69 -0.41
C LEU A 588 -12.72 -21.31 0.66
N GLY A 589 -13.86 -21.90 0.29
CA GLY A 589 -14.85 -22.45 1.23
C GLY A 589 -16.19 -21.73 1.22
N THR A 590 -16.98 -21.86 2.28
CA THR A 590 -18.29 -21.22 2.39
C THR A 590 -18.14 -19.81 2.92
N ASP A 591 -18.52 -18.80 2.17
CA ASP A 591 -18.40 -17.40 2.52
C ASP A 591 -19.74 -16.67 2.53
N TYR A 592 -19.91 -15.70 3.46
CA TYR A 592 -21.12 -14.90 3.56
C TYR A 592 -21.21 -13.86 2.43
N ASN A 593 -22.45 -13.59 1.97
CA ASN A 593 -22.73 -12.55 0.97
C ASN A 593 -22.77 -11.14 1.60
N PHE A 594 -21.82 -10.85 2.45
CA PHE A 594 -21.57 -9.56 3.08
C PHE A 594 -20.10 -9.23 2.96
N PHE A 595 -19.79 -8.01 2.57
CA PHE A 595 -18.44 -7.56 2.29
C PHE A 595 -18.15 -6.23 2.99
N ILE A 596 -16.90 -6.04 3.41
CA ILE A 596 -16.46 -4.84 4.12
C ILE A 596 -15.12 -4.36 3.56
N THR A 597 -14.96 -3.05 3.52
CA THR A 597 -13.68 -2.40 3.26
C THR A 597 -13.47 -1.27 4.26
N VAL A 598 -12.50 -1.43 5.13
CA VAL A 598 -12.09 -0.42 6.11
C VAL A 598 -10.58 -0.29 6.08
N ALA A 599 -10.09 0.93 5.84
CA ALA A 599 -8.65 1.18 5.77
C ALA A 599 -7.94 0.75 7.06
N GLY A 600 -6.96 -0.13 6.90
CA GLY A 600 -6.16 -0.65 8.00
C GLY A 600 -6.79 -1.83 8.75
N LEU A 601 -7.92 -2.36 8.34
CA LEU A 601 -8.54 -3.57 8.86
C LEU A 601 -8.48 -4.67 7.80
N SER A 602 -8.19 -5.91 8.20
CA SER A 602 -8.32 -7.06 7.33
C SER A 602 -9.77 -7.24 6.90
N LYS A 603 -10.03 -7.38 5.60
CA LYS A 603 -11.40 -7.58 5.08
C LYS A 603 -12.07 -8.82 5.65
N GLU A 604 -11.32 -9.90 5.79
CA GLU A 604 -11.81 -11.17 6.32
C GLU A 604 -12.09 -11.07 7.83
N SER A 605 -11.13 -10.58 8.61
CA SER A 605 -11.31 -10.40 10.07
C SER A 605 -12.45 -9.46 10.40
N GLY A 606 -12.54 -8.32 9.71
CA GLY A 606 -13.64 -7.37 9.89
C GLY A 606 -15.00 -7.95 9.53
N LYS A 607 -15.09 -8.70 8.42
CA LYS A 607 -16.33 -9.38 8.02
C LYS A 607 -16.75 -10.44 9.03
N ASN A 608 -15.83 -11.31 9.43
CA ASN A 608 -16.12 -12.41 10.36
C ASN A 608 -16.56 -11.88 11.73
N SER A 609 -15.87 -10.86 12.26
CA SER A 609 -16.25 -10.20 13.51
C SER A 609 -17.65 -9.58 13.43
N LEU A 610 -17.93 -8.87 12.34
CA LEU A 610 -19.22 -8.20 12.16
C LEU A 610 -20.39 -9.19 12.03
N ILE A 611 -20.20 -10.26 11.27
CA ILE A 611 -21.21 -11.34 11.15
C ILE A 611 -21.41 -12.05 12.48
N LYS A 612 -20.33 -12.37 13.22
CA LYS A 612 -20.42 -12.98 14.56
C LYS A 612 -21.22 -12.12 15.55
N GLN A 613 -20.96 -10.82 15.55
CA GLN A 613 -21.71 -9.86 16.38
C GLN A 613 -23.17 -9.73 15.93
N SER A 614 -23.41 -9.66 14.62
CA SER A 614 -24.73 -9.60 14.03
C SER A 614 -25.62 -10.80 14.44
N LEU A 615 -25.07 -12.01 14.37
CA LEU A 615 -25.73 -13.22 14.81
C LEU A 615 -25.98 -13.23 16.34
N LYS A 616 -25.01 -12.78 17.12
CA LYS A 616 -25.08 -12.72 18.58
C LYS A 616 -26.19 -11.77 19.06
N TYR A 617 -26.31 -10.61 18.44
CA TYR A 617 -27.24 -9.56 18.85
C TYR A 617 -28.54 -9.55 18.06
N ASN A 618 -28.67 -10.43 17.07
CA ASN A 618 -29.79 -10.48 16.12
C ASN A 618 -30.11 -9.12 15.47
N VAL A 619 -29.05 -8.47 14.97
CA VAL A 619 -29.09 -7.14 14.34
C VAL A 619 -28.41 -7.20 12.98
N SER A 620 -28.90 -6.41 12.02
CA SER A 620 -28.27 -6.34 10.69
C SER A 620 -26.80 -5.95 10.78
N PRO A 621 -25.89 -6.59 10.03
CA PRO A 621 -24.50 -6.18 9.96
C PRO A 621 -24.33 -4.75 9.41
N PHE A 622 -25.29 -4.25 8.62
CA PHE A 622 -25.32 -2.86 8.18
C PHE A 622 -25.67 -1.88 9.32
N ASP A 623 -26.47 -2.28 10.30
CA ASP A 623 -26.75 -1.46 11.47
C ASP A 623 -25.56 -1.43 12.43
N LEU A 624 -24.84 -2.54 12.57
CA LEU A 624 -23.61 -2.60 13.35
C LEU A 624 -22.47 -1.77 12.72
N PHE A 625 -22.49 -1.61 11.42
CA PHE A 625 -21.55 -0.77 10.67
C PHE A 625 -22.00 0.68 10.76
N ASP A 626 -21.68 1.35 11.88
CA ASP A 626 -22.21 2.68 12.19
C ASP A 626 -21.14 3.64 12.73
N PHE A 627 -21.48 4.93 12.66
CA PHE A 627 -20.71 6.03 13.22
C PHE A 627 -21.00 6.31 14.70
N GLU A 628 -22.19 6.00 15.21
CA GLU A 628 -22.66 6.57 16.47
C GLU A 628 -22.72 5.56 17.60
N ASN A 629 -21.87 5.79 18.61
CA ASN A 629 -22.07 5.32 19.99
C ASN A 629 -22.97 6.27 20.75
N THR A 630 -24.23 6.46 20.37
CA THR A 630 -25.07 7.52 20.98
C THR A 630 -25.97 7.09 22.11
N ASN A 631 -26.14 5.78 22.33
CA ASN A 631 -26.92 5.27 23.43
C ASN A 631 -26.33 3.95 23.94
N ILE A 632 -25.94 3.92 25.19
CA ILE A 632 -25.35 2.75 25.86
C ILE A 632 -26.27 1.50 25.80
N SER A 633 -27.58 1.68 25.68
CA SER A 633 -28.55 0.58 25.58
C SER A 633 -28.81 0.06 24.14
N ASN A 634 -28.41 0.80 23.11
CA ASN A 634 -28.66 0.47 21.68
C ASN A 634 -27.43 0.66 20.81
N ASN A 635 -26.23 0.60 21.37
CA ASN A 635 -24.98 0.86 20.68
C ASN A 635 -24.49 -0.37 19.96
N TYR A 636 -24.81 -0.44 18.70
CA TYR A 636 -24.21 -1.38 17.77
C TYR A 636 -23.18 -0.64 16.92
N CYS A 637 -22.02 -0.37 17.51
CA CYS A 637 -20.85 0.07 16.76
C CYS A 637 -20.03 -1.17 16.40
N MET A 638 -19.49 -1.23 15.21
CA MET A 638 -18.56 -2.28 14.85
C MET A 638 -17.32 -2.19 15.71
N GLU A 639 -17.13 -3.16 16.58
CA GLU A 639 -15.90 -3.40 17.32
C GLU A 639 -15.28 -4.72 16.85
N VAL A 640 -14.01 -4.67 16.47
CA VAL A 640 -13.24 -5.86 16.18
C VAL A 640 -12.34 -6.11 17.36
N PRO A 641 -12.53 -7.21 18.10
CA PRO A 641 -11.66 -7.57 19.22
C PRO A 641 -10.18 -7.64 18.80
N PRO A 642 -9.24 -7.48 19.73
CA PRO A 642 -7.82 -7.52 19.43
C PRO A 642 -7.38 -8.77 18.66
N GLU A 643 -7.89 -9.94 19.03
CA GLU A 643 -7.61 -11.22 18.39
C GLU A 643 -8.08 -11.29 16.93
N ASP A 644 -9.14 -10.60 16.57
CA ASP A 644 -9.74 -10.59 15.23
C ASP A 644 -9.30 -9.39 14.39
N SER A 645 -8.64 -8.38 14.98
CA SER A 645 -8.33 -7.12 14.27
C SER A 645 -7.26 -7.28 13.19
N GLY A 646 -6.40 -8.28 13.32
CA GLY A 646 -5.23 -8.46 12.45
C GLY A 646 -4.23 -7.29 12.53
N LYS A 647 -4.40 -6.40 13.54
CA LYS A 647 -3.52 -5.26 13.78
C LYS A 647 -2.74 -5.46 15.06
N SER A 648 -1.47 -5.06 15.02
CA SER A 648 -0.61 -5.03 16.20
C SER A 648 -0.02 -3.64 16.37
N ALA A 649 -0.02 -3.12 17.60
CA ALA A 649 0.81 -1.99 17.98
C ALA A 649 2.18 -2.49 18.38
N PHE A 650 3.22 -1.82 17.90
CA PHE A 650 4.59 -2.10 18.28
C PHE A 650 5.09 -0.97 19.18
N SER A 651 5.53 -1.35 20.36
CA SER A 651 6.21 -0.46 21.29
C SER A 651 7.69 -0.86 21.33
N TYR A 652 8.57 0.07 20.98
CA TYR A 652 10.01 -0.16 20.91
C TYR A 652 10.66 0.43 22.14
N HIS A 653 11.22 -0.42 22.99
CA HIS A 653 11.96 -0.02 24.18
C HIS A 653 13.37 -0.58 24.12
N SER A 654 14.34 0.26 24.33
CA SER A 654 15.76 -0.12 24.41
C SER A 654 16.21 -0.49 25.81
N THR A 655 15.29 -0.58 26.77
CA THR A 655 15.63 -0.84 28.18
C THR A 655 15.86 -2.32 28.39
N ALA A 656 17.08 -2.66 28.83
CA ALA A 656 17.40 -4.02 29.26
C ALA A 656 16.67 -4.35 30.55
N PHE A 657 16.27 -5.60 30.70
CA PHE A 657 15.75 -6.12 31.97
C PHE A 657 16.21 -7.54 32.24
N LYS A 658 16.26 -7.89 33.53
CA LYS A 658 16.53 -9.23 34.02
C LYS A 658 15.63 -9.50 35.20
N GLU A 659 14.76 -10.50 35.08
CA GLU A 659 13.79 -10.82 36.13
C GLU A 659 13.45 -12.32 36.17
N LEU A 660 12.92 -12.78 37.30
CA LEU A 660 12.37 -14.12 37.43
C LEU A 660 10.94 -14.15 36.89
N ALA A 661 10.69 -15.01 35.92
CA ALA A 661 9.38 -15.18 35.32
C ALA A 661 8.90 -16.65 35.48
N VAL A 662 7.57 -16.84 35.41
CA VAL A 662 6.92 -18.12 35.48
C VAL A 662 6.12 -18.34 34.23
N ASP A 663 6.29 -19.48 33.55
CA ASP A 663 5.51 -19.84 32.37
C ASP A 663 4.11 -20.37 32.73
N TYR A 664 3.34 -20.76 31.72
CA TYR A 664 1.97 -21.29 31.91
C TYR A 664 1.92 -22.68 32.57
N LEU A 665 3.03 -23.41 32.57
CA LEU A 665 3.17 -24.73 33.24
C LEU A 665 3.66 -24.61 34.69
N GLY A 666 4.00 -23.39 35.15
CA GLY A 666 4.55 -23.12 36.46
C GLY A 666 6.09 -23.24 36.54
N ASN A 667 6.79 -23.43 35.41
CA ASN A 667 8.26 -23.47 35.40
C ASN A 667 8.80 -22.05 35.61
N LYS A 668 9.81 -21.95 36.45
CA LYS A 668 10.47 -20.68 36.80
C LYS A 668 11.80 -20.58 36.08
N CYS A 669 12.03 -19.44 35.45
CA CYS A 669 13.33 -19.13 34.85
C CYS A 669 13.66 -17.63 34.92
N THR A 670 14.95 -17.34 34.84
CA THR A 670 15.41 -15.95 34.70
C THR A 670 15.31 -15.56 33.23
N VAL A 671 14.54 -14.52 32.96
CA VAL A 671 14.42 -13.91 31.64
C VAL A 671 15.33 -12.70 31.60
N GLU A 672 16.12 -12.58 30.54
CA GLU A 672 17.04 -11.45 30.32
C GLU A 672 16.92 -11.00 28.87
N GLU A 673 16.58 -9.73 28.68
CA GLU A 673 16.51 -9.11 27.36
C GLU A 673 17.33 -7.80 27.36
N SER A 674 18.14 -7.61 26.33
CA SER A 674 18.91 -6.37 26.13
C SER A 674 18.08 -5.26 25.51
N SER A 675 17.06 -5.64 24.75
CA SER A 675 15.99 -4.77 24.26
C SER A 675 14.75 -5.61 24.08
N PHE A 676 13.58 -5.00 24.06
CA PHE A 676 12.37 -5.74 23.75
C PHE A 676 11.45 -4.97 22.82
N VAL A 677 10.72 -5.73 22.00
CA VAL A 677 9.64 -5.22 21.17
C VAL A 677 8.34 -5.72 21.75
N HIS A 678 7.45 -4.78 22.04
CA HIS A 678 6.12 -5.11 22.49
C HIS A 678 5.16 -5.05 21.30
N ALA A 679 4.58 -6.18 20.94
CA ALA A 679 3.52 -6.27 19.93
C ALA A 679 2.20 -6.54 20.64
N GLU A 680 1.26 -5.61 20.56
CA GLU A 680 -0.10 -5.78 21.07
C GLU A 680 -1.11 -5.76 19.94
N PRO A 681 -2.04 -6.72 19.90
CA PRO A 681 -3.23 -6.59 19.11
C PRO A 681 -4.02 -5.35 19.55
N ILE A 682 -4.47 -4.54 18.61
CA ILE A 682 -5.28 -3.36 18.86
C ILE A 682 -6.71 -3.66 18.48
N ALA A 683 -7.65 -3.43 19.40
CA ALA A 683 -9.07 -3.41 19.07
C ALA A 683 -9.32 -2.34 17.99
N PHE A 684 -10.13 -2.66 17.00
CA PHE A 684 -10.53 -1.73 15.97
C PHE A 684 -11.99 -1.32 16.20
N SER A 685 -12.24 -0.01 16.29
CA SER A 685 -13.58 0.55 16.38
C SER A 685 -13.84 1.52 15.23
N LEU A 686 -15.08 1.52 14.70
CA LEU A 686 -15.53 2.49 13.70
C LEU A 686 -16.02 3.80 14.32
N SER A 687 -15.98 3.96 15.66
CA SER A 687 -16.35 5.21 16.29
C SER A 687 -15.56 6.38 15.72
N ILE A 688 -16.24 7.50 15.46
CA ILE A 688 -15.61 8.74 15.02
C ILE A 688 -15.51 9.73 16.18
N ALA A 689 -14.50 10.65 16.03
CA ALA A 689 -14.34 11.73 16.99
C ALA A 689 -15.60 12.60 17.07
N GLU A 690 -15.99 13.01 18.28
CA GLU A 690 -17.16 13.86 18.52
C GLU A 690 -17.13 15.16 17.71
N GLN A 691 -15.95 15.73 17.52
CA GLN A 691 -15.74 16.92 16.65
C GLN A 691 -16.21 16.69 15.22
N TYR A 692 -15.93 15.51 14.65
CA TYR A 692 -16.36 15.18 13.30
C TYR A 692 -17.88 14.94 13.24
N LYS A 693 -18.46 14.30 14.23
CA LYS A 693 -19.92 14.13 14.34
C LYS A 693 -20.64 15.48 14.38
N LEU A 694 -20.11 16.42 15.19
CA LEU A 694 -20.65 17.77 15.27
C LEU A 694 -20.53 18.51 13.95
N LEU A 695 -19.39 18.38 13.27
CA LEU A 695 -19.13 18.99 11.97
C LEU A 695 -20.11 18.47 10.90
N LEU A 696 -20.33 17.16 10.83
CA LEU A 696 -21.30 16.57 9.91
C LEU A 696 -22.71 17.10 10.14
N LYS A 697 -23.13 17.23 11.40
CA LYS A 697 -24.44 17.83 11.76
C LYS A 697 -24.55 19.27 11.25
N THR A 698 -23.53 20.08 11.47
CA THR A 698 -23.50 21.50 11.02
C THR A 698 -23.59 21.61 9.50
N VAL A 699 -22.78 20.82 8.78
CA VAL A 699 -22.76 20.84 7.32
C VAL A 699 -24.11 20.42 6.73
N ARG A 700 -24.77 19.43 7.31
CA ARG A 700 -26.08 18.96 6.83
C ARG A 700 -27.20 19.96 7.11
N VAL A 701 -27.16 20.64 8.24
CA VAL A 701 -28.07 21.74 8.53
C VAL A 701 -27.90 22.87 7.51
N ASP A 702 -26.66 23.24 7.19
CA ASP A 702 -26.40 24.26 6.15
C ASP A 702 -26.99 23.87 4.79
N ILE A 703 -26.96 22.60 4.42
CA ILE A 703 -27.58 22.10 3.18
C ILE A 703 -29.11 22.19 3.24
N ALA A 704 -29.72 21.81 4.37
CA ALA A 704 -31.16 21.84 4.57
C ALA A 704 -31.72 23.27 4.47
N THR A 705 -30.96 24.25 4.94
CA THR A 705 -31.36 25.68 4.88
C THR A 705 -31.06 26.37 3.56
N GLY A 706 -30.56 25.64 2.55
CA GLY A 706 -30.17 26.20 1.27
C GLY A 706 -28.79 26.83 1.27
N GLY A 707 -27.96 26.51 2.27
CA GLY A 707 -26.58 26.99 2.40
C GLY A 707 -25.65 26.47 1.32
N ILE A 708 -24.45 26.06 1.71
CA ILE A 708 -23.28 25.84 0.82
C ILE A 708 -23.54 24.93 -0.39
N CYS A 709 -24.42 23.94 -0.28
CA CYS A 709 -24.70 22.96 -1.32
C CYS A 709 -26.21 22.80 -1.51
N SER A 710 -26.85 23.82 -2.03
CA SER A 710 -28.29 23.81 -2.23
C SER A 710 -28.71 22.91 -3.39
N ASN A 711 -28.95 21.65 -3.09
CA ASN A 711 -29.88 20.89 -3.92
C ASN A 711 -31.18 20.79 -3.14
N LYS A 712 -32.16 21.66 -3.46
CA LYS A 712 -33.44 21.77 -2.75
C LYS A 712 -34.23 20.46 -2.68
N ASN A 713 -33.87 19.47 -3.52
CA ASN A 713 -34.53 18.17 -3.58
C ASN A 713 -33.80 17.06 -2.81
N THR A 714 -32.62 17.33 -2.25
CA THR A 714 -31.88 16.31 -1.53
C THR A 714 -32.41 16.21 -0.10
N LYS A 715 -33.11 15.16 0.21
CA LYS A 715 -33.52 14.86 1.61
C LYS A 715 -32.27 14.56 2.41
N LEU A 716 -32.07 15.31 3.46
CA LEU A 716 -31.06 14.99 4.46
C LEU A 716 -31.40 13.67 5.12
N ARG A 717 -30.45 12.77 5.11
CA ARG A 717 -30.55 11.48 5.77
C ARG A 717 -29.58 11.43 6.92
N LYS A 718 -29.97 10.71 7.92
CA LYS A 718 -29.22 10.61 9.16
C LYS A 718 -28.00 9.70 9.00
N VAL A 719 -26.90 10.05 9.64
CA VAL A 719 -25.76 9.19 9.86
C VAL A 719 -25.88 8.59 11.25
N GLY A 720 -26.19 7.31 11.29
CA GLY A 720 -26.20 6.53 12.52
C GLY A 720 -27.39 6.75 13.47
N ASP A 721 -28.00 7.91 13.54
CA ASP A 721 -29.16 8.18 14.38
C ASP A 721 -30.46 8.27 13.57
N LYS A 722 -31.35 7.31 13.73
CA LYS A 722 -32.63 7.22 13.00
C LYS A 722 -33.53 8.46 13.15
N ASN A 723 -33.35 9.27 14.18
CA ASN A 723 -34.18 10.47 14.42
C ASN A 723 -33.57 11.74 13.80
N TRP A 724 -32.30 11.72 13.40
CA TRP A 724 -31.59 12.89 12.88
C TRP A 724 -32.04 13.28 11.47
N ALA A 725 -32.27 12.31 10.63
CA ALA A 725 -32.72 12.51 9.25
C ALA A 725 -34.16 13.03 9.12
N LYS A 726 -34.98 12.88 10.18
CA LYS A 726 -36.37 13.33 10.20
C LYS A 726 -36.53 14.82 10.58
N ARG A 727 -35.45 15.49 10.97
CA ARG A 727 -35.47 16.91 11.39
C ARG A 727 -35.11 17.90 10.28
N SER A 728 -34.99 17.42 9.04
CA SER A 728 -34.69 18.25 7.87
C SER A 728 -35.90 18.48 6.98
#